data_985985d3922a293de0a320f11b22b46c
#
_entry.id   985985d3922a293de0a320f11b22b46c
#
_cell.length_a   1.000
_cell.length_b   1.000
_cell.length_c   1.000
_cell.angle_alpha   90.00
_cell.angle_beta   90.00
_cell.angle_gamma   90.00
#
_symmetry.space_group_name_H-M   'P 1'
#
loop_
_entity.id
_entity.type
_entity.pdbx_description
1 polymer ?
#
loop_
_entity_poly.entity_id
_entity_poly.type
_entity_poly.pdbx_seq_one_letter_code
_entity_poly.pdbx_strand_id
1 'polypeptide(L)'
;MIRIPKMRISLLFFFVAFIWNLPAKGQSDSQPNIIFILVDDLGYGDIGVFFQNERKSLNDRSEPWIMTPQLDKMAMQGAMMTDHYAAAPVCAPSRASILMGVNQGHAHVRDNQFDKEIGKNHTMAEVLRSARYTTVAVGKWGLQGKGEGPDWPTHPLKVGFDQYFGYIRHRDGHEHYPVEGVYRGSKEVYQNYETVQGLDKCYTGDLFTAKAKDFIIKHQAKDSQQPFFMYLAYDTPHAVLELPTQDYPAGGGLNGGIQWLGNAGKMINTASGEVDSFVYPEFANATYDHDKNEATPEVAWPDTYKRYATVNRRIDDQVGDLMQLLEDLEISENTLVVFTSDNGPSRESYLPEEYVAYTPEFFNNFAHFDGIKRDVYEGGLRTATIAHWPIHIKAGTVVNSPSISYDWMATFADAAGAPVPVRTDGVSLLPSLTGKGKQEPSQVYVEYAQGGKIPKYAEFLESHQGKLRGQMQMIRQGEMVGVRYNIQGQEDDFELYDVTKDPQQGTDLSSDREALQASFKAAALRLRVADAQAPRPYDEALVPSLEIRKPKKGLIAKTYDINSPWIPKLSQKAIANKKVNRLAVQEAPAKGNLVMWQGYLDVPEDGKYTFSANRGESHFFMRIHDISVLDGNYATDHSPIGSVQLEKGLHPVKIYYLKETQTPSLELFWTDQEGNKEEVPAGAWYR
;
A
#
# COMPACT_ATOMS: atom_id res chain seq x y z
N MET A 1 -1.97 -62.73 -81.28
CA MET A 1 -1.15 -62.14 -80.20
C MET A 1 -1.58 -60.67 -80.05
N ILE A 2 -2.45 -60.46 -79.01
CA ILE A 2 -2.98 -59.12 -78.77
C ILE A 2 -2.39 -58.67 -77.47
N ARG A 3 -1.62 -57.56 -77.49
CA ARG A 3 -1.05 -56.92 -76.28
C ARG A 3 -2.11 -55.99 -75.62
N ILE A 4 -2.39 -56.24 -74.38
CA ILE A 4 -3.25 -55.40 -73.52
C ILE A 4 -2.32 -54.40 -72.77
N PRO A 5 -2.56 -53.10 -72.76
CA PRO A 5 -1.76 -52.14 -71.98
C PRO A 5 -2.23 -52.08 -70.49
N LYS A 6 -1.27 -52.10 -69.56
CA LYS A 6 -1.47 -51.89 -68.14
C LYS A 6 -1.82 -50.44 -67.85
N MET A 7 -3.02 -50.22 -67.36
CA MET A 7 -3.47 -48.95 -66.82
C MET A 7 -3.00 -48.79 -65.34
N ARG A 8 -2.14 -47.80 -65.06
CA ARG A 8 -1.76 -47.45 -63.68
C ARG A 8 -2.81 -46.47 -63.16
N ILE A 9 -3.56 -46.90 -62.12
CA ILE A 9 -4.44 -46.05 -61.34
C ILE A 9 -3.61 -45.44 -60.21
N SER A 10 -3.35 -44.12 -60.30
CA SER A 10 -2.79 -43.33 -59.20
C SER A 10 -3.92 -42.85 -58.30
N LEU A 11 -4.01 -43.42 -57.09
CA LEU A 11 -4.87 -42.91 -56.05
C LEU A 11 -4.25 -41.65 -55.44
N LEU A 12 -4.84 -40.50 -55.74
CA LEU A 12 -4.56 -39.24 -55.00
C LEU A 12 -5.36 -39.23 -53.69
N PHE A 13 -4.66 -39.39 -52.58
CA PHE A 13 -5.23 -39.10 -51.26
C PHE A 13 -5.28 -37.59 -51.05
N PHE A 14 -6.46 -37.00 -51.11
CA PHE A 14 -6.71 -35.64 -50.59
C PHE A 14 -6.79 -35.71 -49.08
N PHE A 15 -5.73 -35.27 -48.37
CA PHE A 15 -5.80 -34.94 -46.95
C PHE A 15 -6.52 -33.60 -46.83
N VAL A 16 -7.81 -33.61 -46.47
CA VAL A 16 -8.53 -32.43 -46.00
C VAL A 16 -8.13 -32.20 -44.57
N ALA A 17 -7.17 -31.30 -44.31
CA ALA A 17 -6.87 -30.79 -43.02
C ALA A 17 -8.05 -29.94 -42.54
N PHE A 18 -8.89 -30.50 -41.68
CA PHE A 18 -9.85 -29.72 -40.88
C PHE A 18 -9.06 -28.92 -39.88
N ILE A 19 -8.71 -27.67 -40.23
CA ILE A 19 -8.26 -26.67 -39.25
C ILE A 19 -9.48 -26.31 -38.43
N TRP A 20 -9.60 -26.88 -37.23
CA TRP A 20 -10.47 -26.36 -36.22
C TRP A 20 -9.96 -24.96 -35.85
N ASN A 21 -10.56 -23.93 -36.44
CA ASN A 21 -10.53 -22.61 -35.87
C ASN A 21 -11.28 -22.68 -34.54
N LEU A 22 -10.57 -22.99 -33.45
CA LEU A 22 -11.03 -22.60 -32.12
C LEU A 22 -11.16 -21.06 -32.16
N PRO A 23 -12.35 -20.49 -31.88
CA PRO A 23 -12.44 -19.06 -31.71
C PRO A 23 -11.40 -18.73 -30.64
N ALA A 24 -10.45 -17.87 -30.96
CA ALA A 24 -9.67 -17.19 -29.95
C ALA A 24 -10.72 -16.61 -28.98
N LYS A 25 -10.77 -17.09 -27.73
CA LYS A 25 -11.55 -16.44 -26.68
C LYS A 25 -11.13 -14.99 -26.75
N GLY A 26 -12.03 -14.12 -27.25
CA GLY A 26 -11.81 -12.70 -27.18
C GLY A 26 -11.47 -12.38 -25.73
N GLN A 27 -10.36 -11.65 -25.54
CA GLN A 27 -9.93 -11.18 -24.26
C GLN A 27 -11.14 -10.49 -23.62
N SER A 28 -11.71 -11.13 -22.61
CA SER A 28 -12.90 -10.61 -21.93
C SER A 28 -12.49 -9.31 -21.26
N ASP A 29 -13.15 -8.20 -21.60
CA ASP A 29 -13.07 -6.91 -20.89
C ASP A 29 -13.70 -7.01 -19.47
N SER A 30 -13.73 -8.20 -18.88
CA SER A 30 -14.29 -8.44 -17.55
C SER A 30 -13.34 -7.89 -16.49
N GLN A 31 -13.91 -7.16 -15.54
CA GLN A 31 -13.18 -6.68 -14.37
C GLN A 31 -12.50 -7.85 -13.63
N PRO A 32 -11.23 -7.72 -13.19
CA PRO A 32 -10.53 -8.78 -12.47
C PRO A 32 -11.08 -8.94 -11.06
N ASN A 33 -10.94 -10.13 -10.48
CA ASN A 33 -10.89 -10.23 -9.03
C ASN A 33 -9.61 -9.60 -8.52
N ILE A 34 -9.61 -9.06 -7.31
CA ILE A 34 -8.45 -8.41 -6.71
C ILE A 34 -8.24 -8.98 -5.30
N ILE A 35 -7.04 -9.51 -5.05
CA ILE A 35 -6.60 -9.96 -3.72
C ILE A 35 -5.36 -9.16 -3.35
N PHE A 36 -5.44 -8.38 -2.27
CA PHE A 36 -4.34 -7.64 -1.70
C PHE A 36 -3.91 -8.29 -0.40
N ILE A 37 -2.78 -9.00 -0.44
CA ILE A 37 -2.18 -9.69 0.71
C ILE A 37 -1.17 -8.75 1.34
N LEU A 38 -1.44 -8.35 2.57
CA LEU A 38 -0.59 -7.46 3.36
C LEU A 38 -0.12 -8.19 4.60
N VAL A 39 1.17 -8.44 4.71
CA VAL A 39 1.79 -9.03 5.90
C VAL A 39 2.35 -7.96 6.82
N ASP A 40 2.60 -8.29 8.09
CA ASP A 40 2.97 -7.37 9.16
C ASP A 40 4.45 -7.56 9.54
N ASP A 41 5.29 -6.53 9.38
CA ASP A 41 6.71 -6.53 9.76
C ASP A 41 7.63 -7.45 8.92
N LEU A 42 7.26 -7.83 7.71
CA LEU A 42 8.12 -8.63 6.83
C LEU A 42 9.15 -7.75 6.13
N GLY A 43 10.42 -8.09 6.26
CA GLY A 43 11.51 -7.37 5.61
C GLY A 43 11.64 -7.68 4.11
N TYR A 44 12.27 -6.76 3.38
CA TYR A 44 12.62 -6.98 1.97
C TYR A 44 13.50 -8.22 1.79
N GLY A 45 14.43 -8.43 2.75
CA GLY A 45 15.36 -9.55 2.76
C GLY A 45 14.75 -10.89 3.17
N ASP A 46 13.48 -10.97 3.55
CA ASP A 46 12.86 -12.22 3.99
C ASP A 46 12.46 -13.15 2.82
N ILE A 47 12.34 -12.61 1.62
CA ILE A 47 11.83 -13.37 0.46
C ILE A 47 12.97 -13.90 -0.41
N GLY A 48 12.85 -15.16 -0.85
CA GLY A 48 13.86 -15.86 -1.63
C GLY A 48 14.36 -15.08 -2.82
N VAL A 49 13.49 -14.76 -3.78
CA VAL A 49 13.85 -14.07 -5.03
C VAL A 49 14.34 -12.63 -4.85
N PHE A 50 14.08 -12.00 -3.71
CA PHE A 50 14.59 -10.66 -3.41
C PHE A 50 15.96 -10.67 -2.75
N PHE A 51 16.26 -11.71 -1.91
CA PHE A 51 17.54 -11.77 -1.20
C PHE A 51 17.93 -13.17 -0.70
N GLN A 52 17.04 -13.96 -0.08
CA GLN A 52 17.46 -15.20 0.60
C GLN A 52 18.05 -16.25 -0.35
N ASN A 53 17.66 -16.28 -1.62
CA ASN A 53 18.23 -17.18 -2.62
C ASN A 53 19.68 -16.79 -2.96
N GLU A 54 20.01 -15.49 -2.96
CA GLU A 54 21.39 -15.02 -3.09
C GLU A 54 22.20 -15.46 -1.88
N ARG A 55 21.75 -15.18 -0.66
CA ARG A 55 22.38 -15.57 0.59
C ARG A 55 22.63 -17.09 0.66
N LYS A 56 21.63 -17.90 0.29
CA LYS A 56 21.76 -19.34 0.16
C LYS A 56 22.86 -19.75 -0.83
N SER A 57 22.96 -19.06 -1.96
CA SER A 57 23.91 -19.39 -3.03
C SER A 57 25.38 -19.17 -2.64
N LEU A 58 25.65 -18.27 -1.68
CA LEU A 58 26.99 -18.03 -1.14
C LEU A 58 27.49 -19.22 -0.33
N ASN A 59 26.58 -20.06 0.19
CA ASN A 59 26.88 -21.25 0.98
C ASN A 59 27.83 -20.96 2.17
N ASP A 60 27.68 -19.77 2.76
CA ASP A 60 28.39 -19.36 3.96
C ASP A 60 27.73 -19.93 5.20
N ARG A 61 28.41 -20.78 5.93
CA ARG A 61 27.89 -21.44 7.14
C ARG A 61 27.58 -20.46 8.27
N SER A 62 28.19 -19.29 8.27
CA SER A 62 27.93 -18.24 9.26
C SER A 62 26.74 -17.38 8.94
N GLU A 63 26.12 -17.58 7.76
CA GLU A 63 25.01 -16.78 7.26
C GLU A 63 23.73 -17.61 7.05
N PRO A 64 22.92 -17.84 8.11
CA PRO A 64 21.66 -18.54 8.02
C PRO A 64 20.68 -17.91 7.01
N TRP A 65 19.88 -18.73 6.36
CA TRP A 65 18.89 -18.30 5.36
C TRP A 65 17.57 -19.06 5.51
N ILE A 66 16.49 -18.46 5.00
CA ILE A 66 15.14 -19.02 4.98
C ILE A 66 14.64 -19.24 3.54
N MET A 67 13.54 -19.95 3.37
CA MET A 67 13.00 -20.32 2.06
C MET A 67 11.54 -19.88 1.90
N THR A 68 11.23 -19.31 0.74
CA THR A 68 9.87 -18.92 0.36
C THR A 68 9.52 -19.39 -1.06
N PRO A 69 9.47 -20.72 -1.32
CA PRO A 69 9.35 -21.25 -2.68
C PRO A 69 8.03 -20.91 -3.38
N GLN A 70 6.94 -20.69 -2.66
CA GLN A 70 5.65 -20.33 -3.26
C GLN A 70 5.64 -18.86 -3.68
N LEU A 71 6.18 -17.96 -2.86
CA LEU A 71 6.37 -16.55 -3.22
C LEU A 71 7.39 -16.40 -4.36
N ASP A 72 8.46 -17.19 -4.38
CA ASP A 72 9.40 -17.25 -5.48
C ASP A 72 8.71 -17.68 -6.78
N LYS A 73 7.85 -18.72 -6.72
CA LYS A 73 7.03 -19.15 -7.85
C LYS A 73 6.09 -18.05 -8.33
N MET A 74 5.38 -17.39 -7.40
CA MET A 74 4.47 -16.29 -7.71
C MET A 74 5.21 -15.13 -8.41
N ALA A 75 6.39 -14.78 -7.94
CA ALA A 75 7.24 -13.73 -8.54
C ALA A 75 7.72 -14.11 -9.95
N MET A 76 8.16 -15.36 -10.15
CA MET A 76 8.57 -15.85 -11.47
C MET A 76 7.40 -15.91 -12.47
N GLN A 77 6.19 -16.15 -12.01
CA GLN A 77 4.97 -16.18 -12.83
C GLN A 77 4.32 -14.81 -13.02
N GLY A 78 4.74 -13.80 -12.25
CA GLY A 78 4.21 -12.45 -12.23
C GLY A 78 5.30 -11.39 -12.40
N ALA A 79 5.22 -10.34 -11.58
CA ALA A 79 6.16 -9.24 -11.53
C ALA A 79 6.77 -9.09 -10.15
N MET A 80 8.09 -8.91 -10.08
CA MET A 80 8.81 -8.41 -8.90
C MET A 80 8.94 -6.90 -8.96
N MET A 81 8.58 -6.21 -7.87
CA MET A 81 8.74 -4.77 -7.75
C MET A 81 9.92 -4.49 -6.80
N THR A 82 11.09 -4.27 -7.37
CA THR A 82 12.34 -4.15 -6.60
C THR A 82 12.53 -2.77 -5.97
N ASP A 83 11.73 -1.79 -6.37
CA ASP A 83 11.79 -0.41 -5.91
C ASP A 83 10.43 0.07 -5.39
N HIS A 84 9.83 -0.74 -4.49
CA HIS A 84 8.55 -0.45 -3.87
C HIS A 84 8.71 -0.12 -2.38
N TYR A 85 8.04 0.94 -1.93
CA TYR A 85 8.11 1.45 -0.57
C TYR A 85 6.83 1.20 0.21
N ALA A 86 6.96 0.88 1.49
CA ALA A 86 5.87 0.99 2.45
C ALA A 86 5.40 2.45 2.57
N ALA A 87 4.13 2.65 2.85
CA ALA A 87 3.57 4.00 2.95
C ALA A 87 3.98 4.75 4.24
N ALA A 88 4.47 4.03 5.24
CA ALA A 88 5.08 4.55 6.46
C ALA A 88 5.96 3.46 7.09
N PRO A 89 6.93 3.82 7.98
CA PRO A 89 7.84 2.84 8.56
C PRO A 89 7.24 2.05 9.74
N VAL A 90 5.90 2.01 9.87
CA VAL A 90 5.18 1.29 10.95
C VAL A 90 3.72 1.04 10.56
N CYS A 91 3.09 0.01 11.17
CA CYS A 91 1.83 -0.60 10.76
C CYS A 91 0.64 0.37 10.60
N ALA A 92 0.18 1.04 11.67
CA ALA A 92 -1.08 1.79 11.64
C ALA A 92 -1.07 2.94 10.61
N PRO A 93 -0.06 3.84 10.55
CA PRO A 93 -0.02 4.89 9.55
C PRO A 93 0.17 4.35 8.12
N SER A 94 0.94 3.26 7.94
CA SER A 94 1.11 2.62 6.64
C SER A 94 -0.22 2.08 6.12
N ARG A 95 -0.92 1.26 6.93
CA ARG A 95 -2.25 0.70 6.59
C ARG A 95 -3.28 1.79 6.30
N ALA A 96 -3.28 2.89 7.08
CA ALA A 96 -4.16 4.04 6.84
C ALA A 96 -3.87 4.69 5.48
N SER A 97 -2.60 4.98 5.17
CA SER A 97 -2.20 5.55 3.88
C SER A 97 -2.56 4.65 2.69
N ILE A 98 -2.35 3.33 2.81
CA ILE A 98 -2.71 2.33 1.80
C ILE A 98 -4.21 2.38 1.51
N LEU A 99 -5.04 2.24 2.55
CA LEU A 99 -6.50 2.20 2.42
C LEU A 99 -7.10 3.49 1.88
N MET A 100 -6.47 4.64 2.18
CA MET A 100 -6.95 5.96 1.79
C MET A 100 -6.29 6.48 0.49
N GLY A 101 -5.25 5.82 -0.02
CA GLY A 101 -4.52 6.22 -1.22
C GLY A 101 -3.79 7.56 -1.09
N VAL A 102 -3.31 7.92 0.12
CA VAL A 102 -2.68 9.21 0.39
C VAL A 102 -1.35 9.06 1.12
N ASN A 103 -0.45 10.03 0.93
CA ASN A 103 0.82 10.10 1.61
C ASN A 103 0.66 10.47 3.10
N GLN A 104 1.71 10.34 3.90
CA GLN A 104 1.70 10.63 5.32
C GLN A 104 1.47 12.13 5.65
N GLY A 105 1.72 13.03 4.73
CA GLY A 105 1.39 14.46 4.86
C GLY A 105 -0.10 14.79 4.72
N HIS A 106 -0.92 13.85 4.18
CA HIS A 106 -2.37 13.97 4.04
C HIS A 106 -3.15 12.94 4.86
N ALA A 107 -2.49 11.88 5.35
CA ALA A 107 -3.12 10.87 6.17
C ALA A 107 -3.55 11.45 7.53
N HIS A 108 -4.68 10.94 8.06
CA HIS A 108 -5.13 11.29 9.40
C HIS A 108 -4.38 10.51 10.49
N VAL A 109 -3.94 9.27 10.20
CA VAL A 109 -3.11 8.45 11.08
C VAL A 109 -1.65 8.62 10.66
N ARG A 110 -0.87 9.36 11.43
CA ARG A 110 0.52 9.72 11.12
C ARG A 110 1.56 9.09 12.05
N ASP A 111 1.11 8.56 13.18
CA ASP A 111 1.93 7.89 14.18
C ASP A 111 1.27 6.56 14.55
N ASN A 112 2.00 5.66 15.22
CA ASN A 112 1.45 4.37 15.65
C ASN A 112 0.53 4.55 16.86
N GLN A 113 -0.54 5.32 16.67
CA GLN A 113 -1.55 5.59 17.69
C GLN A 113 -2.59 4.48 17.66
N PHE A 114 -2.70 3.75 18.76
CA PHE A 114 -3.72 2.72 18.89
C PHE A 114 -5.12 3.34 19.00
N ASP A 115 -6.09 2.63 18.44
CA ASP A 115 -7.51 3.02 18.44
C ASP A 115 -7.78 4.41 17.82
N LYS A 116 -6.95 4.85 16.86
CA LYS A 116 -7.23 6.00 16.02
C LYS A 116 -8.01 5.57 14.76
N GLU A 117 -9.00 6.36 14.39
CA GLU A 117 -9.80 6.16 13.18
C GLU A 117 -9.04 6.63 11.94
N ILE A 118 -9.28 5.99 10.78
CA ILE A 118 -8.65 6.39 9.51
C ILE A 118 -9.17 7.73 8.97
N GLY A 119 -10.20 8.29 9.56
CA GLY A 119 -10.91 9.46 9.07
C GLY A 119 -12.00 9.10 8.05
N LYS A 120 -12.96 9.99 7.89
CA LYS A 120 -14.11 9.80 6.97
C LYS A 120 -13.76 10.36 5.60
N ASN A 121 -13.41 9.51 4.67
CA ASN A 121 -13.20 9.83 3.26
C ASN A 121 -13.16 8.54 2.43
N HIS A 122 -13.07 8.66 1.09
CA HIS A 122 -13.02 7.50 0.19
C HIS A 122 -11.89 6.54 0.56
N THR A 123 -12.25 5.29 0.79
CA THR A 123 -11.32 4.19 0.97
C THR A 123 -11.20 3.37 -0.31
N MET A 124 -10.17 2.55 -0.39
CA MET A 124 -9.98 1.58 -1.47
C MET A 124 -11.21 0.67 -1.66
N ALA A 125 -11.83 0.23 -0.55
CA ALA A 125 -13.03 -0.60 -0.59
C ALA A 125 -14.24 0.15 -1.13
N GLU A 126 -14.48 1.40 -0.72
CA GLU A 126 -15.57 2.22 -1.26
C GLU A 126 -15.42 2.48 -2.75
N VAL A 127 -14.18 2.76 -3.19
CA VAL A 127 -13.89 2.96 -4.62
C VAL A 127 -14.22 1.71 -5.44
N LEU A 128 -13.78 0.54 -4.99
CA LEU A 128 -14.05 -0.71 -5.69
C LEU A 128 -15.53 -1.13 -5.60
N ARG A 129 -16.19 -0.88 -4.47
CA ARG A 129 -17.65 -1.09 -4.34
C ARG A 129 -18.45 -0.23 -5.34
N SER A 130 -17.98 1.00 -5.64
CA SER A 130 -18.62 1.83 -6.68
C SER A 130 -18.55 1.21 -8.08
N ALA A 131 -17.56 0.36 -8.32
CA ALA A 131 -17.43 -0.46 -9.53
C ALA A 131 -18.10 -1.84 -9.41
N ARG A 132 -18.98 -2.04 -8.42
CA ARG A 132 -19.76 -3.25 -8.16
C ARG A 132 -18.96 -4.46 -7.67
N TYR A 133 -17.82 -4.26 -7.07
CA TYR A 133 -17.11 -5.35 -6.39
C TYR A 133 -17.83 -5.75 -5.11
N THR A 134 -17.86 -7.05 -4.82
CA THR A 134 -18.10 -7.54 -3.45
C THR A 134 -16.80 -7.36 -2.68
N THR A 135 -16.84 -6.68 -1.53
CA THR A 135 -15.63 -6.29 -0.79
C THR A 135 -15.54 -7.01 0.55
N VAL A 136 -14.38 -7.59 0.85
CA VAL A 136 -14.14 -8.30 2.11
C VAL A 136 -12.79 -7.93 2.70
N ALA A 137 -12.76 -7.71 4.03
CA ALA A 137 -11.51 -7.62 4.77
C ALA A 137 -11.38 -8.84 5.69
N VAL A 138 -10.19 -9.47 5.69
CA VAL A 138 -9.86 -10.61 6.53
C VAL A 138 -8.54 -10.31 7.25
N GLY A 139 -8.50 -10.53 8.57
CA GLY A 139 -7.31 -10.40 9.39
C GLY A 139 -7.25 -9.11 10.22
N LYS A 140 -6.04 -8.56 10.38
CA LYS A 140 -5.77 -7.39 11.24
C LYS A 140 -6.30 -6.10 10.63
N TRP A 141 -7.15 -5.37 11.38
CA TRP A 141 -7.66 -4.06 10.99
C TRP A 141 -6.90 -2.91 11.64
N GLY A 142 -7.09 -2.66 12.94
CA GLY A 142 -6.31 -1.73 13.74
C GLY A 142 -6.59 -0.24 13.52
N LEU A 143 -7.66 0.14 12.82
CA LEU A 143 -7.97 1.51 12.41
C LEU A 143 -9.43 1.89 12.72
N GLN A 144 -10.05 1.21 13.67
CA GLN A 144 -11.49 1.27 13.96
C GLN A 144 -11.93 2.54 14.70
N GLY A 145 -11.01 3.24 15.33
CA GLY A 145 -11.32 4.32 16.27
C GLY A 145 -11.71 3.81 17.66
N LYS A 146 -12.15 4.73 18.52
CA LYS A 146 -12.63 4.41 19.87
C LYS A 146 -14.09 3.97 19.82
N GLY A 147 -14.46 3.00 20.65
CA GLY A 147 -15.82 2.47 20.73
C GLY A 147 -15.82 0.96 20.92
N GLU A 148 -17.01 0.36 20.79
CA GLU A 148 -17.24 -1.08 20.84
C GLU A 148 -18.34 -1.47 19.84
N GLY A 149 -18.22 -2.63 19.18
CA GLY A 149 -19.21 -3.15 18.25
C GLY A 149 -19.63 -2.14 17.16
N PRO A 150 -20.94 -1.86 17.03
CA PRO A 150 -21.43 -0.93 16.03
C PRO A 150 -21.00 0.54 16.24
N ASP A 151 -20.49 0.90 17.42
CA ASP A 151 -20.08 2.28 17.73
C ASP A 151 -18.69 2.63 17.21
N TRP A 152 -17.87 1.64 16.79
CA TRP A 152 -16.60 1.94 16.15
C TRP A 152 -16.81 2.83 14.89
N PRO A 153 -16.22 4.05 14.87
CA PRO A 153 -16.48 5.01 13.79
C PRO A 153 -16.01 4.55 12.42
N THR A 154 -14.90 3.82 12.35
CA THR A 154 -14.32 3.30 11.10
C THR A 154 -14.12 1.78 11.13
N HIS A 155 -15.15 1.07 11.63
CA HIS A 155 -15.25 -0.38 11.43
C HIS A 155 -15.24 -0.70 9.93
N PRO A 156 -14.63 -1.81 9.45
CA PRO A 156 -14.56 -2.16 8.03
C PRO A 156 -15.89 -2.02 7.28
N LEU A 157 -17.00 -2.44 7.88
CA LEU A 157 -18.34 -2.32 7.26
C LEU A 157 -18.82 -0.87 7.08
N LYS A 158 -18.23 0.09 7.79
CA LYS A 158 -18.57 1.53 7.66
C LYS A 158 -17.71 2.26 6.65
N VAL A 159 -16.63 1.61 6.18
CA VAL A 159 -15.65 2.20 5.28
C VAL A 159 -15.49 1.39 3.99
N GLY A 160 -16.60 0.80 3.53
CA GLY A 160 -16.72 0.24 2.20
C GLY A 160 -16.60 -1.27 2.07
N PHE A 161 -16.29 -2.01 3.14
CA PHE A 161 -16.32 -3.47 3.10
C PHE A 161 -17.73 -4.02 3.34
N ASP A 162 -18.12 -5.03 2.57
CA ASP A 162 -19.41 -5.73 2.74
C ASP A 162 -19.33 -6.80 3.82
N GLN A 163 -18.13 -7.36 4.05
CA GLN A 163 -17.86 -8.38 5.05
C GLN A 163 -16.51 -8.14 5.73
N TYR A 164 -16.45 -8.55 6.99
CA TYR A 164 -15.22 -8.50 7.80
C TYR A 164 -15.07 -9.77 8.63
N PHE A 165 -13.83 -10.26 8.75
CA PHE A 165 -13.45 -11.32 9.66
C PHE A 165 -12.02 -11.09 10.18
N GLY A 166 -11.82 -10.93 11.50
CA GLY A 166 -10.47 -10.77 12.04
C GLY A 166 -10.38 -10.00 13.34
N TYR A 167 -9.19 -9.51 13.65
CA TYR A 167 -8.89 -8.66 14.78
C TYR A 167 -9.21 -7.20 14.49
N ILE A 168 -10.15 -6.62 15.24
CA ILE A 168 -10.57 -5.23 14.99
C ILE A 168 -9.61 -4.21 15.61
N ARG A 169 -9.09 -4.45 16.82
CA ARG A 169 -8.18 -3.55 17.52
C ARG A 169 -6.73 -3.84 17.15
N HIS A 170 -5.92 -2.79 17.03
CA HIS A 170 -4.51 -2.91 16.64
C HIS A 170 -3.72 -3.87 17.54
N ARG A 171 -3.89 -3.75 18.87
CA ARG A 171 -3.17 -4.58 19.86
C ARG A 171 -3.53 -6.06 19.83
N ASP A 172 -4.72 -6.42 19.29
CA ASP A 172 -5.18 -7.81 19.29
C ASP A 172 -4.36 -8.66 18.32
N GLY A 173 -3.86 -8.08 17.20
CA GLY A 173 -2.94 -8.74 16.28
C GLY A 173 -1.50 -8.92 16.80
N HIS A 174 -1.29 -8.89 18.11
CA HIS A 174 -0.04 -9.25 18.79
C HIS A 174 -0.19 -10.54 19.61
N GLU A 175 -1.14 -11.37 19.28
CA GLU A 175 -1.40 -12.70 19.85
C GLU A 175 -2.02 -13.56 18.75
N HIS A 176 -1.47 -14.72 18.46
CA HIS A 176 -1.89 -15.54 17.33
C HIS A 176 -2.75 -16.76 17.71
N TYR A 177 -3.06 -16.91 19.00
CA TYR A 177 -4.03 -17.89 19.53
C TYR A 177 -5.13 -17.17 20.29
N PRO A 178 -6.22 -16.75 19.62
CA PRO A 178 -7.21 -15.85 20.22
C PRO A 178 -7.86 -16.38 21.49
N VAL A 179 -8.07 -17.69 21.60
CA VAL A 179 -8.70 -18.31 22.77
C VAL A 179 -7.69 -18.58 23.88
N GLU A 180 -6.58 -19.20 23.55
CA GLU A 180 -5.53 -19.60 24.49
C GLU A 180 -4.79 -18.40 25.05
N GLY A 181 -4.50 -17.41 24.23
CA GLY A 181 -3.81 -16.20 24.68
C GLY A 181 -2.45 -16.50 25.29
N VAL A 182 -1.62 -17.27 24.58
CA VAL A 182 -0.40 -17.93 25.09
C VAL A 182 0.56 -16.95 25.78
N TYR A 183 0.80 -15.80 25.15
CA TYR A 183 1.78 -14.82 25.68
C TYR A 183 1.14 -13.48 26.04
N ARG A 184 0.09 -13.07 25.35
CA ARG A 184 -0.51 -11.72 25.50
C ARG A 184 -1.96 -11.73 25.96
N GLY A 185 -2.45 -12.90 26.38
CA GLY A 185 -3.82 -13.13 26.83
C GLY A 185 -4.83 -13.20 25.67
N SER A 186 -5.96 -13.82 25.94
CA SER A 186 -6.99 -14.07 24.92
C SER A 186 -7.47 -12.79 24.23
N LYS A 187 -7.84 -12.92 22.96
CA LYS A 187 -8.31 -11.84 22.09
C LYS A 187 -9.62 -12.22 21.42
N GLU A 188 -10.37 -11.21 21.03
CA GLU A 188 -11.64 -11.39 20.31
C GLU A 188 -11.42 -11.28 18.82
N VAL A 189 -11.86 -12.30 18.09
CA VAL A 189 -12.01 -12.28 16.63
C VAL A 189 -13.47 -11.96 16.29
N TYR A 190 -13.70 -11.11 15.34
CA TYR A 190 -15.02 -10.67 14.93
C TYR A 190 -15.37 -11.19 13.52
N GLN A 191 -16.63 -11.61 13.35
CA GLN A 191 -17.26 -11.70 12.04
C GLN A 191 -18.28 -10.57 11.95
N ASN A 192 -17.98 -9.57 11.14
CA ASN A 192 -18.73 -8.31 11.13
C ASN A 192 -18.69 -7.65 12.53
N TYR A 193 -19.84 -7.49 13.18
CA TYR A 193 -19.92 -6.92 14.55
C TYR A 193 -19.99 -7.97 15.65
N GLU A 194 -20.08 -9.26 15.30
CA GLU A 194 -20.28 -10.35 16.25
C GLU A 194 -18.95 -11.05 16.59
N THR A 195 -18.71 -11.32 17.87
CA THR A 195 -17.56 -12.12 18.27
C THR A 195 -17.71 -13.57 17.87
N VAL A 196 -16.65 -14.13 17.29
CA VAL A 196 -16.62 -15.53 16.87
C VAL A 196 -16.25 -16.43 18.05
N GLN A 197 -17.04 -17.47 18.30
CA GLN A 197 -16.82 -18.44 19.36
C GLN A 197 -16.22 -19.74 18.83
N GLY A 198 -15.57 -20.51 19.72
CA GLY A 198 -15.07 -21.86 19.40
C GLY A 198 -13.85 -21.88 18.51
N LEU A 199 -12.98 -20.88 18.68
CA LEU A 199 -11.70 -20.73 17.98
C LEU A 199 -10.54 -21.43 18.72
N ASP A 200 -10.86 -22.47 19.50
CA ASP A 200 -9.85 -23.22 20.24
C ASP A 200 -8.75 -23.73 19.29
N LYS A 201 -7.50 -23.55 19.67
CA LYS A 201 -6.29 -23.95 18.92
C LYS A 201 -6.19 -23.38 17.50
N CYS A 202 -6.90 -22.30 17.18
CA CYS A 202 -6.84 -21.67 15.89
C CYS A 202 -5.65 -20.68 15.84
N TYR A 203 -4.57 -21.06 15.16
CA TYR A 203 -3.49 -20.15 14.78
C TYR A 203 -4.01 -19.15 13.77
N THR A 204 -3.84 -17.84 14.02
CA THR A 204 -4.51 -16.77 13.22
C THR A 204 -4.11 -16.77 11.76
N GLY A 205 -2.84 -17.00 11.42
CA GLY A 205 -2.43 -17.11 10.02
C GLY A 205 -3.23 -18.17 9.26
N ASP A 206 -3.42 -19.35 9.88
CA ASP A 206 -4.23 -20.44 9.32
C ASP A 206 -5.71 -20.07 9.29
N LEU A 207 -6.21 -19.46 10.35
CA LEU A 207 -7.61 -19.07 10.49
C LEU A 207 -8.01 -18.04 9.40
N PHE A 208 -7.17 -17.05 9.15
CA PHE A 208 -7.42 -16.05 8.12
C PHE A 208 -7.32 -16.64 6.71
N THR A 209 -6.37 -17.53 6.47
CA THR A 209 -6.27 -18.27 5.20
C THR A 209 -7.52 -19.13 4.94
N ALA A 210 -7.95 -19.93 5.94
CA ALA A 210 -9.16 -20.73 5.84
C ALA A 210 -10.40 -19.88 5.53
N LYS A 211 -10.51 -18.71 6.20
CA LYS A 211 -11.65 -17.80 5.99
C LYS A 211 -11.61 -17.12 4.63
N ALA A 212 -10.42 -16.74 4.15
CA ALA A 212 -10.24 -16.21 2.81
C ALA A 212 -10.67 -17.21 1.74
N LYS A 213 -10.24 -18.48 1.86
CA LYS A 213 -10.65 -19.57 0.98
C LYS A 213 -12.16 -19.82 1.04
N ASP A 214 -12.74 -19.91 2.23
CA ASP A 214 -14.19 -20.08 2.43
C ASP A 214 -15.00 -18.96 1.75
N PHE A 215 -14.54 -17.72 1.85
CA PHE A 215 -15.16 -16.59 1.16
C PHE A 215 -15.10 -16.76 -0.36
N ILE A 216 -13.92 -17.04 -0.93
CA ILE A 216 -13.74 -17.18 -2.38
C ILE A 216 -14.62 -18.31 -2.93
N ILE A 217 -14.62 -19.49 -2.28
CA ILE A 217 -15.44 -20.65 -2.67
C ILE A 217 -16.93 -20.28 -2.67
N LYS A 218 -17.42 -19.67 -1.58
CA LYS A 218 -18.83 -19.29 -1.46
C LYS A 218 -19.25 -18.20 -2.43
N HIS A 219 -18.35 -17.24 -2.68
CA HIS A 219 -18.58 -16.18 -3.64
C HIS A 219 -18.72 -16.73 -5.05
N GLN A 220 -17.78 -17.58 -5.49
CA GLN A 220 -17.82 -18.21 -6.81
C GLN A 220 -19.06 -19.10 -7.00
N ALA A 221 -19.46 -19.84 -5.97
CA ALA A 221 -20.66 -20.67 -6.01
C ALA A 221 -21.96 -19.85 -6.10
N LYS A 222 -21.98 -18.64 -5.55
CA LYS A 222 -23.16 -17.75 -5.55
C LYS A 222 -23.27 -16.93 -6.83
N ASP A 223 -22.19 -16.29 -7.25
CA ASP A 223 -22.14 -15.41 -8.43
C ASP A 223 -20.72 -15.35 -9.00
N SER A 224 -20.40 -16.25 -9.91
CA SER A 224 -19.08 -16.33 -10.56
C SER A 224 -18.76 -15.18 -11.50
N GLN A 225 -19.74 -14.30 -11.81
CA GLN A 225 -19.54 -13.16 -12.72
C GLN A 225 -19.28 -11.85 -11.98
N GLN A 226 -19.67 -11.75 -10.70
CA GLN A 226 -19.40 -10.56 -9.91
C GLN A 226 -17.95 -10.57 -9.41
N PRO A 227 -17.15 -9.53 -9.70
CA PRO A 227 -15.78 -9.46 -9.19
C PRO A 227 -15.77 -9.23 -7.68
N PHE A 228 -14.73 -9.70 -7.00
CA PHE A 228 -14.51 -9.42 -5.59
C PHE A 228 -13.18 -8.69 -5.36
N PHE A 229 -13.15 -7.92 -4.29
CA PHE A 229 -11.95 -7.35 -3.69
C PHE A 229 -11.74 -7.92 -2.29
N MET A 230 -10.60 -8.53 -2.05
CA MET A 230 -10.19 -9.04 -0.75
C MET A 230 -8.98 -8.26 -0.24
N TYR A 231 -9.11 -7.64 0.93
CA TYR A 231 -8.02 -7.11 1.74
C TYR A 231 -7.67 -8.18 2.78
N LEU A 232 -6.62 -8.98 2.51
CA LEU A 232 -6.14 -10.05 3.38
C LEU A 232 -4.93 -9.53 4.15
N ALA A 233 -5.15 -9.14 5.40
CA ALA A 233 -4.17 -8.53 6.26
C ALA A 233 -3.72 -9.52 7.34
N TYR A 234 -2.66 -10.27 7.07
CA TYR A 234 -2.04 -11.13 8.07
C TYR A 234 -1.47 -10.30 9.22
N ASP A 235 -1.48 -10.87 10.41
CA ASP A 235 -0.85 -10.35 11.62
C ASP A 235 0.56 -10.91 11.85
N THR A 236 1.01 -11.79 10.97
CA THR A 236 2.34 -12.41 10.94
C THR A 236 3.21 -11.80 9.83
N PRO A 237 4.55 -11.84 9.94
CA PRO A 237 5.38 -12.36 11.03
C PRO A 237 5.58 -11.41 12.22
N HIS A 238 4.70 -10.43 12.44
CA HIS A 238 4.74 -9.56 13.61
C HIS A 238 4.79 -10.41 14.90
N ALA A 239 5.45 -9.91 15.91
CA ALA A 239 5.49 -10.54 17.23
C ALA A 239 4.07 -10.56 17.88
N VAL A 240 3.69 -11.66 18.57
CA VAL A 240 4.55 -12.69 19.15
C VAL A 240 4.96 -13.71 18.08
N LEU A 241 6.19 -14.27 18.18
CA LEU A 241 6.65 -15.31 17.29
C LEU A 241 6.09 -16.70 17.75
N GLU A 242 4.79 -16.86 17.72
CA GLU A 242 4.10 -18.10 18.03
C GLU A 242 4.14 -19.08 16.85
N LEU A 243 4.29 -20.34 17.18
CA LEU A 243 4.34 -21.44 16.20
C LEU A 243 2.95 -21.98 15.87
N PRO A 244 2.70 -22.47 14.65
CA PRO A 244 1.46 -23.20 14.35
C PRO A 244 1.37 -24.51 15.17
N THR A 245 0.18 -25.11 15.18
CA THR A 245 -0.09 -26.33 15.96
C THR A 245 0.48 -27.61 15.34
N GLN A 246 0.70 -27.62 14.04
CA GLN A 246 1.08 -28.80 13.25
C GLN A 246 1.62 -28.43 11.88
N ASP A 247 2.12 -29.42 11.15
CA ASP A 247 2.55 -29.27 9.77
C ASP A 247 1.46 -28.67 8.87
N TYR A 248 1.89 -28.01 7.78
CA TYR A 248 0.95 -27.52 6.77
C TYR A 248 0.24 -28.70 6.11
N PRO A 249 -1.10 -28.72 6.02
CA PRO A 249 -1.80 -29.83 5.40
C PRO A 249 -1.41 -29.98 3.93
N ALA A 250 -1.19 -31.22 3.50
CA ALA A 250 -0.74 -31.52 2.15
C ALA A 250 -1.70 -31.02 1.05
N GLY A 251 -1.15 -30.73 -0.09
CA GLY A 251 -1.90 -30.24 -1.25
C GLY A 251 -2.01 -28.73 -1.27
N GLY A 252 -3.21 -28.22 -1.26
CA GLY A 252 -3.57 -26.81 -1.37
C GLY A 252 -4.88 -26.67 -2.14
N GLY A 253 -5.36 -25.44 -2.30
CA GLY A 253 -6.50 -25.16 -3.12
C GLY A 253 -7.83 -25.68 -2.59
N LEU A 254 -8.69 -26.13 -3.50
CA LEU A 254 -10.07 -26.50 -3.18
C LEU A 254 -10.16 -27.74 -2.28
N ASN A 255 -9.30 -28.72 -2.49
CA ASN A 255 -9.37 -30.04 -1.85
C ASN A 255 -8.21 -30.36 -0.90
N GLY A 256 -7.28 -29.43 -0.70
CA GLY A 256 -6.10 -29.58 0.15
C GLY A 256 -5.78 -28.33 0.95
N GLY A 257 -4.62 -28.34 1.62
CA GLY A 257 -4.18 -27.21 2.43
C GLY A 257 -5.08 -26.92 3.62
N ILE A 258 -5.12 -25.68 4.02
CA ILE A 258 -5.96 -25.22 5.13
C ILE A 258 -7.42 -25.15 4.71
N GLN A 259 -8.32 -25.66 5.56
CA GLN A 259 -9.75 -25.76 5.30
C GLN A 259 -10.57 -25.16 6.45
N TRP A 260 -11.59 -24.38 6.09
CA TRP A 260 -12.61 -23.94 7.02
C TRP A 260 -13.62 -25.06 7.28
N LEU A 261 -13.75 -25.52 8.51
CA LEU A 261 -14.69 -26.57 8.91
C LEU A 261 -15.97 -25.99 9.54
N GLY A 262 -15.87 -24.82 10.19
CA GLY A 262 -17.01 -24.10 10.76
C GLY A 262 -17.63 -24.74 12.01
N ASN A 263 -16.95 -25.70 12.64
CA ASN A 263 -17.42 -26.37 13.86
C ASN A 263 -16.74 -25.77 15.08
N ALA A 264 -17.51 -25.34 16.09
CA ALA A 264 -16.98 -24.82 17.34
C ALA A 264 -15.99 -25.79 17.98
N GLY A 265 -14.79 -25.31 18.39
CA GLY A 265 -13.69 -26.13 18.91
C GLY A 265 -12.91 -26.90 17.84
N LYS A 266 -13.32 -26.84 16.58
CA LYS A 266 -12.61 -27.37 15.41
C LYS A 266 -12.95 -26.51 14.18
N MET A 267 -12.66 -25.21 14.26
CA MET A 267 -13.08 -24.26 13.24
C MET A 267 -12.32 -24.44 11.93
N ILE A 268 -11.05 -24.84 12.02
CA ILE A 268 -10.16 -25.12 10.87
C ILE A 268 -9.55 -26.53 11.04
N ASN A 269 -9.09 -27.11 9.94
CA ASN A 269 -8.51 -28.47 9.96
C ASN A 269 -7.18 -28.57 10.71
N THR A 270 -6.47 -27.44 10.93
CA THR A 270 -5.22 -27.38 11.72
C THR A 270 -5.46 -27.11 13.21
N ALA A 271 -6.68 -26.93 13.67
CA ALA A 271 -7.02 -26.75 15.09
C ALA A 271 -7.04 -28.06 15.87
N SER A 272 -6.00 -28.90 15.79
CA SER A 272 -5.96 -30.25 16.38
C SER A 272 -4.62 -30.65 16.99
N GLY A 273 -3.54 -29.96 16.69
CA GLY A 273 -2.22 -30.19 17.26
C GLY A 273 -2.05 -29.61 18.66
N GLU A 274 -0.83 -29.52 19.10
CA GLU A 274 -0.44 -28.79 20.31
C GLU A 274 -0.22 -27.32 19.97
N VAL A 275 -0.71 -26.42 20.80
CA VAL A 275 -0.57 -24.96 20.63
C VAL A 275 0.89 -24.57 20.74
N ASP A 276 1.36 -23.67 19.87
CA ASP A 276 2.71 -23.09 19.88
C ASP A 276 3.85 -24.15 19.81
N SER A 277 3.73 -25.17 18.97
CA SER A 277 4.61 -26.33 19.05
C SER A 277 5.35 -26.73 17.77
N PHE A 278 4.78 -26.48 16.59
CA PHE A 278 5.33 -27.01 15.36
C PHE A 278 6.45 -26.13 14.77
N VAL A 279 7.60 -26.74 14.54
CA VAL A 279 8.72 -26.17 13.78
C VAL A 279 8.96 -27.00 12.53
N TYR A 280 9.09 -26.37 11.37
CA TYR A 280 9.41 -27.10 10.13
C TYR A 280 10.71 -27.89 10.29
N PRO A 281 10.76 -29.15 9.80
CA PRO A 281 11.90 -30.04 9.99
C PRO A 281 13.23 -29.47 9.53
N GLU A 282 13.24 -28.68 8.45
CA GLU A 282 14.43 -27.99 7.93
C GLU A 282 15.01 -26.96 8.91
N PHE A 283 14.18 -26.35 9.76
CA PHE A 283 14.62 -25.36 10.76
C PHE A 283 14.83 -25.98 12.13
N ALA A 284 14.14 -27.08 12.47
CA ALA A 284 14.24 -27.74 13.77
C ALA A 284 15.66 -28.19 14.07
N ASN A 285 16.37 -28.70 13.06
CA ASN A 285 17.74 -29.21 13.15
C ASN A 285 18.78 -28.28 12.51
N ALA A 286 18.42 -27.04 12.16
CA ALA A 286 19.32 -26.11 11.51
C ALA A 286 20.47 -25.69 12.44
N THR A 287 21.67 -25.61 11.88
CA THR A 287 22.91 -25.20 12.55
C THR A 287 23.58 -24.06 11.80
N TYR A 288 24.49 -23.36 12.45
CA TYR A 288 25.28 -22.30 11.84
C TYR A 288 26.65 -22.15 12.52
N ASP A 289 27.56 -21.56 11.81
CA ASP A 289 28.92 -21.19 12.33
C ASP A 289 28.79 -19.84 13.07
N HIS A 290 28.65 -19.93 14.40
CA HIS A 290 28.34 -18.76 15.25
C HIS A 290 29.55 -17.84 15.51
N ASP A 291 30.77 -18.31 15.28
CA ASP A 291 32.03 -17.59 15.57
C ASP A 291 32.86 -17.32 14.32
N LYS A 292 32.34 -17.63 13.14
CA LYS A 292 33.01 -17.47 11.83
C LYS A 292 34.36 -18.20 11.78
N ASN A 293 34.44 -19.36 12.41
CA ASN A 293 35.65 -20.16 12.49
C ASN A 293 35.39 -21.59 11.99
N GLU A 294 35.78 -21.89 10.78
CA GLU A 294 35.58 -23.21 10.14
C GLU A 294 36.16 -24.39 10.93
N ALA A 295 37.10 -24.13 11.87
CA ALA A 295 37.70 -25.16 12.72
C ALA A 295 36.80 -25.55 13.91
N THR A 296 35.79 -24.78 14.25
CA THR A 296 34.85 -25.07 15.33
C THR A 296 33.57 -25.74 14.78
N PRO A 297 32.91 -26.61 15.56
CA PRO A 297 31.64 -27.17 15.19
C PRO A 297 30.53 -26.09 15.10
N GLU A 298 29.60 -26.25 14.15
CA GLU A 298 28.40 -25.46 14.13
C GLU A 298 27.54 -25.69 15.38
N VAL A 299 26.79 -24.67 15.76
CA VAL A 299 25.81 -24.75 16.85
C VAL A 299 24.37 -24.69 16.29
N ALA A 300 23.42 -25.22 17.03
CA ALA A 300 22.01 -25.16 16.66
C ALA A 300 21.53 -23.69 16.60
N TRP A 301 20.63 -23.41 15.65
CA TRP A 301 19.95 -22.11 15.68
C TRP A 301 19.23 -21.92 17.02
N PRO A 302 19.29 -20.71 17.62
CA PRO A 302 18.43 -20.38 18.74
C PRO A 302 16.94 -20.52 18.39
N ASP A 303 16.13 -20.95 19.34
CA ASP A 303 14.72 -21.27 19.10
C ASP A 303 13.91 -20.07 18.58
N THR A 304 14.26 -18.86 18.98
CA THR A 304 13.65 -17.61 18.46
C THR A 304 13.75 -17.53 16.93
N TYR A 305 14.89 -17.89 16.35
CA TYR A 305 15.09 -17.84 14.90
C TYR A 305 14.42 -19.01 14.16
N LYS A 306 14.38 -20.20 14.79
CA LYS A 306 13.58 -21.33 14.26
C LYS A 306 12.09 -20.95 14.19
N ARG A 307 11.59 -20.25 15.20
CA ARG A 307 10.22 -19.72 15.25
C ARG A 307 9.98 -18.72 14.10
N TYR A 308 10.86 -17.74 13.95
CA TYR A 308 10.74 -16.74 12.87
C TYR A 308 10.76 -17.39 11.48
N ALA A 309 11.70 -18.29 11.23
CA ALA A 309 11.78 -19.04 9.98
C ALA A 309 10.53 -19.87 9.71
N THR A 310 9.97 -20.51 10.76
CA THR A 310 8.71 -21.28 10.68
C THR A 310 7.53 -20.40 10.33
N VAL A 311 7.40 -19.23 10.96
CA VAL A 311 6.30 -18.30 10.68
C VAL A 311 6.38 -17.78 9.23
N ASN A 312 7.58 -17.40 8.76
CA ASN A 312 7.76 -16.97 7.37
C ASN A 312 7.44 -18.09 6.36
N ARG A 313 7.89 -19.32 6.63
CA ARG A 313 7.56 -20.46 5.79
C ARG A 313 6.05 -20.75 5.79
N ARG A 314 5.38 -20.54 6.94
CA ARG A 314 3.92 -20.72 7.02
C ARG A 314 3.17 -19.73 6.15
N ILE A 315 3.61 -18.45 6.11
CA ILE A 315 3.06 -17.42 5.21
C ILE A 315 3.25 -17.84 3.74
N ASP A 316 4.42 -18.34 3.38
CA ASP A 316 4.70 -18.82 2.03
C ASP A 316 3.75 -19.95 1.61
N ASP A 317 3.56 -20.95 2.46
CA ASP A 317 2.64 -22.06 2.20
C ASP A 317 1.17 -21.58 2.11
N GLN A 318 0.75 -20.61 2.94
CA GLN A 318 -0.58 -20.00 2.91
C GLN A 318 -0.85 -19.26 1.59
N VAL A 319 0.14 -18.54 1.08
CA VAL A 319 0.04 -17.87 -0.23
C VAL A 319 -0.05 -18.91 -1.34
N GLY A 320 0.79 -19.95 -1.29
CA GLY A 320 0.73 -21.08 -2.25
C GLY A 320 -0.62 -21.77 -2.27
N ASP A 321 -1.24 -21.96 -1.11
CA ASP A 321 -2.58 -22.56 -0.97
C ASP A 321 -3.66 -21.68 -1.61
N LEU A 322 -3.62 -20.36 -1.42
CA LEU A 322 -4.53 -19.43 -2.07
C LEU A 322 -4.34 -19.40 -3.59
N MET A 323 -3.10 -19.39 -4.07
CA MET A 323 -2.82 -19.42 -5.51
C MET A 323 -3.34 -20.70 -6.15
N GLN A 324 -3.16 -21.85 -5.49
CA GLN A 324 -3.73 -23.13 -5.95
C GLN A 324 -5.27 -23.12 -5.97
N LEU A 325 -5.92 -22.48 -4.98
CA LEU A 325 -7.38 -22.32 -4.98
C LEU A 325 -7.88 -21.55 -6.20
N LEU A 326 -7.18 -20.48 -6.59
CA LEU A 326 -7.56 -19.69 -7.77
C LEU A 326 -7.42 -20.53 -9.06
N GLU A 327 -6.40 -21.38 -9.15
CA GLU A 327 -6.22 -22.33 -10.26
C GLU A 327 -7.35 -23.37 -10.28
N ASP A 328 -7.65 -24.00 -9.14
CA ASP A 328 -8.69 -25.04 -9.01
C ASP A 328 -10.10 -24.52 -9.36
N LEU A 329 -10.36 -23.23 -9.09
CA LEU A 329 -11.62 -22.54 -9.43
C LEU A 329 -11.62 -21.94 -10.84
N GLU A 330 -10.54 -22.09 -11.61
CA GLU A 330 -10.37 -21.56 -12.98
C GLU A 330 -10.53 -20.02 -13.06
N ILE A 331 -10.16 -19.29 -11.98
CA ILE A 331 -10.23 -17.82 -11.91
C ILE A 331 -8.86 -17.14 -11.83
N SER A 332 -7.78 -17.89 -11.77
CA SER A 332 -6.40 -17.39 -11.65
C SER A 332 -6.03 -16.41 -12.77
N GLU A 333 -6.42 -16.70 -14.01
CA GLU A 333 -6.08 -15.90 -15.19
C GLU A 333 -6.54 -14.45 -15.06
N ASN A 334 -7.74 -14.19 -14.54
CA ASN A 334 -8.30 -12.85 -14.35
C ASN A 334 -8.45 -12.46 -12.87
N THR A 335 -7.47 -12.82 -12.07
CA THR A 335 -7.33 -12.37 -10.68
C THR A 335 -6.00 -11.64 -10.50
N LEU A 336 -6.05 -10.38 -10.13
CA LEU A 336 -4.87 -9.60 -9.72
C LEU A 336 -4.58 -9.91 -8.25
N VAL A 337 -3.50 -10.62 -7.98
CA VAL A 337 -2.99 -10.90 -6.63
C VAL A 337 -1.76 -10.05 -6.38
N VAL A 338 -1.76 -9.30 -5.30
CA VAL A 338 -0.61 -8.51 -4.84
C VAL A 338 -0.21 -8.97 -3.45
N PHE A 339 1.06 -9.27 -3.27
CA PHE A 339 1.68 -9.57 -1.98
C PHE A 339 2.66 -8.46 -1.62
N THR A 340 2.58 -7.91 -0.41
CA THR A 340 3.51 -6.89 0.12
C THR A 340 3.49 -6.85 1.64
N SER A 341 4.44 -6.10 2.24
CA SER A 341 4.49 -5.82 3.68
C SER A 341 4.03 -4.38 3.99
N ASP A 342 3.59 -4.14 5.21
CA ASP A 342 3.18 -2.81 5.64
C ASP A 342 4.36 -1.91 6.06
N ASN A 343 5.51 -2.49 6.45
CA ASN A 343 6.77 -1.79 6.75
C ASN A 343 7.97 -2.75 6.68
N GLY A 344 9.17 -2.25 6.94
CA GLY A 344 10.38 -3.05 7.02
C GLY A 344 10.44 -3.96 8.25
N PRO A 345 11.51 -4.80 8.37
CA PRO A 345 11.62 -5.85 9.38
C PRO A 345 11.70 -5.29 10.79
N SER A 346 11.10 -6.01 11.75
CA SER A 346 11.11 -5.67 13.18
C SER A 346 12.18 -6.45 13.94
N ARG A 347 12.55 -5.95 15.12
CA ARG A 347 13.37 -6.67 16.11
C ARG A 347 12.55 -7.26 17.26
N GLU A 348 11.24 -7.24 17.16
CA GLU A 348 10.33 -7.62 18.23
C GLU A 348 10.01 -9.11 18.14
N SER A 349 10.08 -9.84 19.26
CA SER A 349 9.60 -11.23 19.35
C SER A 349 8.48 -11.39 20.37
N TYR A 350 8.46 -10.55 21.41
CA TYR A 350 7.60 -10.62 22.59
C TYR A 350 7.58 -11.99 23.29
N LEU A 351 8.58 -12.81 23.04
CA LEU A 351 8.79 -14.08 23.74
C LEU A 351 9.31 -13.82 25.16
N PRO A 352 9.10 -14.76 26.12
CA PRO A 352 9.65 -14.71 27.47
C PRO A 352 11.18 -14.59 27.49
N GLU A 353 11.72 -14.13 28.66
CA GLU A 353 13.16 -13.81 28.82
C GLU A 353 14.09 -15.02 28.64
N GLU A 354 13.60 -16.25 28.76
CA GLU A 354 14.39 -17.47 28.51
C GLU A 354 14.76 -17.64 27.03
N TYR A 355 14.07 -16.98 26.11
CA TYR A 355 14.42 -16.98 24.71
C TYR A 355 15.47 -15.91 24.38
N VAL A 356 16.35 -16.24 23.45
CA VAL A 356 17.28 -15.24 22.91
C VAL A 356 16.45 -14.13 22.22
N ALA A 357 16.85 -12.87 22.42
CA ALA A 357 16.19 -11.75 21.76
C ALA A 357 16.30 -11.88 20.23
N TYR A 358 15.19 -11.66 19.53
CA TYR A 358 15.20 -11.64 18.07
C TYR A 358 15.91 -10.39 17.54
N THR A 359 16.76 -10.60 16.52
CA THR A 359 17.35 -9.51 15.74
C THR A 359 17.25 -9.84 14.25
N PRO A 360 16.91 -8.88 13.37
CA PRO A 360 16.83 -9.11 11.93
C PRO A 360 18.20 -9.33 11.26
N GLU A 361 19.33 -9.14 11.95
CA GLU A 361 20.68 -9.45 11.45
C GLU A 361 20.83 -10.94 11.14
N PHE A 362 20.27 -11.83 11.95
CA PHE A 362 20.49 -13.28 11.84
C PHE A 362 20.18 -13.82 10.44
N PHE A 363 19.10 -13.35 9.82
CA PHE A 363 18.75 -13.68 8.44
C PHE A 363 19.02 -12.53 7.47
N ASN A 364 19.53 -11.40 7.96
CA ASN A 364 19.67 -10.17 7.21
C ASN A 364 18.36 -9.75 6.50
N ASN A 365 17.30 -9.62 7.29
CA ASN A 365 15.94 -9.34 6.79
C ASN A 365 15.81 -7.97 6.08
N PHE A 366 16.78 -7.07 6.27
CA PHE A 366 16.88 -5.77 5.59
C PHE A 366 17.69 -5.83 4.27
N ALA A 367 18.27 -7.01 3.90
CA ALA A 367 19.06 -7.23 2.69
C ALA A 367 20.27 -6.26 2.57
N HIS A 368 20.39 -5.57 1.44
CA HIS A 368 21.49 -4.64 1.14
C HIS A 368 21.25 -3.22 1.68
N PHE A 369 20.25 -3.02 2.54
CA PHE A 369 19.82 -1.71 3.01
C PHE A 369 20.14 -1.51 4.49
N ASP A 370 20.24 -0.26 4.93
CA ASP A 370 20.24 0.10 6.34
C ASP A 370 18.85 0.53 6.80
N GLY A 371 18.58 0.34 8.10
CA GLY A 371 17.30 0.65 8.71
C GLY A 371 16.38 -0.56 8.85
N ILE A 372 15.50 -0.46 9.83
CA ILE A 372 14.43 -1.43 10.13
C ILE A 372 13.15 -0.69 10.41
N LYS A 373 12.07 -1.40 10.76
CA LYS A 373 10.82 -0.80 11.28
C LYS A 373 11.09 0.43 12.16
N ARG A 374 10.40 1.53 11.91
CA ARG A 374 10.55 2.86 12.53
C ARG A 374 11.70 3.72 11.97
N ASP A 375 12.47 3.24 10.99
CA ASP A 375 13.48 4.02 10.30
C ASP A 375 13.00 4.49 8.92
N VAL A 376 13.53 5.61 8.43
CA VAL A 376 13.21 6.15 7.10
C VAL A 376 14.34 5.96 6.08
N TYR A 377 15.37 5.20 6.42
CA TYR A 377 16.30 4.62 5.46
C TYR A 377 15.63 3.49 4.66
N GLU A 378 16.28 3.10 3.58
CA GLU A 378 15.75 2.11 2.62
C GLU A 378 15.27 0.82 3.30
N GLY A 379 16.03 0.25 4.25
CA GLY A 379 15.67 -0.99 4.95
C GLY A 379 14.43 -0.90 5.84
N GLY A 380 14.06 0.31 6.29
CA GLY A 380 12.83 0.53 7.06
C GLY A 380 11.58 0.70 6.19
N LEU A 381 11.76 1.00 4.91
CA LEU A 381 10.67 1.37 3.99
C LEU A 381 10.57 0.47 2.75
N ARG A 382 11.68 -0.12 2.26
CA ARG A 382 11.62 -1.07 1.15
C ARG A 382 10.85 -2.32 1.54
N THR A 383 9.92 -2.72 0.68
CA THR A 383 9.13 -3.94 0.85
C THR A 383 9.26 -4.86 -0.35
N ALA A 384 9.45 -6.15 -0.10
CA ALA A 384 9.35 -7.17 -1.13
C ALA A 384 7.90 -7.21 -1.63
N THR A 385 7.69 -6.82 -2.89
CA THR A 385 6.35 -6.70 -3.46
C THR A 385 6.25 -7.49 -4.75
N ILE A 386 5.23 -8.34 -4.84
CA ILE A 386 4.96 -9.22 -5.97
C ILE A 386 3.54 -8.96 -6.47
N ALA A 387 3.38 -8.83 -7.79
CA ALA A 387 2.08 -8.72 -8.43
C ALA A 387 1.91 -9.84 -9.47
N HIS A 388 0.79 -10.55 -9.41
CA HIS A 388 0.46 -11.66 -10.31
C HIS A 388 -0.91 -11.44 -10.95
N TRP A 389 -0.95 -11.40 -12.29
CA TRP A 389 -2.18 -11.27 -13.09
C TRP A 389 -1.91 -11.82 -14.50
N PRO A 390 -2.04 -13.11 -14.73
CA PRO A 390 -1.49 -13.81 -15.90
C PRO A 390 -1.89 -13.23 -17.25
N ILE A 391 -3.16 -12.83 -17.44
CA ILE A 391 -3.60 -12.26 -18.74
C ILE A 391 -3.03 -10.85 -19.01
N HIS A 392 -2.49 -10.16 -18.02
CA HIS A 392 -2.01 -8.78 -18.15
C HIS A 392 -0.55 -8.58 -17.79
N ILE A 393 -0.01 -9.32 -16.83
CA ILE A 393 1.37 -9.21 -16.37
C ILE A 393 2.17 -10.37 -16.96
N LYS A 394 3.20 -10.06 -17.74
CA LYS A 394 4.08 -11.08 -18.31
C LYS A 394 4.92 -11.73 -17.20
N ALA A 395 4.99 -13.07 -17.19
CA ALA A 395 5.84 -13.81 -16.28
C ALA A 395 7.30 -13.35 -16.34
N GLY A 396 7.94 -13.23 -15.18
CA GLY A 396 9.30 -12.75 -15.01
C GLY A 396 9.50 -11.26 -15.24
N THR A 397 8.43 -10.45 -15.15
CA THR A 397 8.55 -8.99 -15.21
C THR A 397 9.29 -8.48 -13.97
N VAL A 398 10.24 -7.55 -14.17
CA VAL A 398 10.90 -6.82 -13.08
C VAL A 398 10.58 -5.34 -13.23
N VAL A 399 9.95 -4.77 -12.19
CA VAL A 399 9.60 -3.36 -12.10
C VAL A 399 10.58 -2.68 -11.14
N ASN A 400 11.47 -1.86 -11.68
CA ASN A 400 12.49 -1.11 -10.93
C ASN A 400 12.18 0.40 -10.91
N SER A 401 10.99 0.82 -11.36
CA SER A 401 10.55 2.21 -11.18
C SER A 401 10.05 2.43 -9.76
N PRO A 402 10.41 3.57 -9.12
CA PRO A 402 9.94 3.87 -7.79
C PRO A 402 8.42 3.86 -7.67
N SER A 403 7.92 3.23 -6.62
CA SER A 403 6.49 3.14 -6.30
C SER A 403 6.29 3.03 -4.80
N ILE A 404 5.07 3.28 -4.33
CA ILE A 404 4.77 3.29 -2.89
C ILE A 404 3.39 2.69 -2.63
N SER A 405 3.19 2.09 -1.47
CA SER A 405 2.00 1.29 -1.18
C SER A 405 0.66 2.04 -1.26
N TYR A 406 0.62 3.37 -1.15
CA TYR A 406 -0.61 4.12 -1.41
C TYR A 406 -0.95 4.28 -2.91
N ASP A 407 -0.08 3.82 -3.82
CA ASP A 407 -0.37 3.73 -5.26
C ASP A 407 -1.38 2.60 -5.57
N TRP A 408 -1.52 1.62 -4.68
CA TRP A 408 -2.41 0.48 -4.91
C TRP A 408 -3.88 0.87 -5.02
N MET A 409 -4.34 1.91 -4.30
CA MET A 409 -5.71 2.40 -4.47
C MET A 409 -6.00 2.86 -5.91
N ALA A 410 -5.09 3.66 -6.49
CA ALA A 410 -5.22 4.12 -7.87
C ALA A 410 -5.05 2.97 -8.87
N THR A 411 -4.17 2.01 -8.58
CA THR A 411 -3.92 0.83 -9.41
C THR A 411 -5.13 -0.09 -9.47
N PHE A 412 -5.74 -0.41 -8.34
CA PHE A 412 -6.93 -1.26 -8.29
C PHE A 412 -8.16 -0.57 -8.89
N ALA A 413 -8.32 0.73 -8.66
CA ALA A 413 -9.37 1.50 -9.29
C ALA A 413 -9.22 1.51 -10.82
N ASP A 414 -8.01 1.68 -11.35
CA ASP A 414 -7.73 1.63 -12.79
C ASP A 414 -8.00 0.23 -13.36
N ALA A 415 -7.55 -0.84 -12.69
CA ALA A 415 -7.84 -2.23 -13.07
C ALA A 415 -9.35 -2.55 -13.09
N ALA A 416 -10.09 -1.95 -12.16
CA ALA A 416 -11.54 -2.10 -12.02
C ALA A 416 -12.36 -1.18 -12.95
N GLY A 417 -11.71 -0.22 -13.63
CA GLY A 417 -12.41 0.85 -14.36
C GLY A 417 -13.20 1.80 -13.45
N ALA A 418 -12.81 1.90 -12.17
CA ALA A 418 -13.43 2.79 -11.19
C ALA A 418 -12.82 4.21 -11.25
N PRO A 419 -13.60 5.27 -10.96
CA PRO A 419 -13.07 6.62 -10.89
C PRO A 419 -12.19 6.81 -9.63
N VAL A 420 -10.89 7.06 -9.82
CA VAL A 420 -9.98 7.38 -8.72
C VAL A 420 -10.34 8.75 -8.11
N PRO A 421 -10.61 8.89 -6.81
CA PRO A 421 -10.92 10.17 -6.21
C PRO A 421 -9.79 11.19 -6.38
N VAL A 422 -10.12 12.45 -6.66
CA VAL A 422 -9.13 13.52 -6.96
C VAL A 422 -8.15 13.78 -5.82
N ARG A 423 -8.52 13.46 -4.57
CA ARG A 423 -7.67 13.60 -3.40
C ARG A 423 -6.52 12.59 -3.33
N THR A 424 -6.63 11.47 -4.03
CA THR A 424 -5.63 10.39 -4.00
C THR A 424 -4.27 10.90 -4.45
N ASP A 425 -3.22 10.66 -3.66
CA ASP A 425 -1.84 11.02 -4.01
C ASP A 425 -1.19 9.98 -4.90
N GLY A 426 -1.52 8.70 -4.67
CA GLY A 426 -1.03 7.56 -5.45
C GLY A 426 -1.40 7.63 -6.93
N VAL A 427 -0.62 6.93 -7.74
CA VAL A 427 -0.81 6.78 -9.20
C VAL A 427 -1.04 5.32 -9.57
N SER A 428 -1.63 5.06 -10.73
CA SER A 428 -1.76 3.68 -11.22
C SER A 428 -0.40 3.10 -11.61
N LEU A 429 -0.11 1.90 -11.13
CA LEU A 429 1.08 1.12 -11.45
C LEU A 429 0.86 0.17 -12.64
N LEU A 430 -0.35 0.10 -13.18
CA LEU A 430 -0.66 -0.78 -14.31
C LEU A 430 0.25 -0.58 -15.52
N PRO A 431 0.67 0.67 -15.89
CA PRO A 431 1.59 0.83 -17.00
C PRO A 431 2.93 0.12 -16.79
N SER A 432 3.52 0.20 -15.59
CA SER A 432 4.77 -0.49 -15.26
C SER A 432 4.58 -2.01 -15.18
N LEU A 433 3.49 -2.47 -14.58
CA LEU A 433 3.19 -3.89 -14.39
C LEU A 433 2.87 -4.60 -15.71
N THR A 434 2.11 -3.95 -16.59
CA THR A 434 1.64 -4.57 -17.84
C THR A 434 2.52 -4.25 -19.06
N GLY A 435 3.43 -3.28 -18.92
CA GLY A 435 4.21 -2.74 -20.05
C GLY A 435 3.37 -1.96 -21.06
N LYS A 436 2.14 -1.55 -20.72
CA LYS A 436 1.20 -0.84 -21.60
C LYS A 436 0.91 0.57 -21.08
N GLY A 437 1.15 1.57 -21.92
CA GLY A 437 0.92 2.97 -21.54
C GLY A 437 2.17 3.66 -20.98
N LYS A 438 1.98 4.85 -20.43
CA LYS A 438 3.04 5.66 -19.82
C LYS A 438 2.85 5.67 -18.31
N GLN A 439 3.87 5.25 -17.56
CA GLN A 439 3.86 5.33 -16.11
C GLN A 439 3.99 6.80 -15.67
N GLU A 440 3.03 7.26 -14.89
CA GLU A 440 3.16 8.51 -14.15
C GLU A 440 4.10 8.28 -12.95
N PRO A 441 5.04 9.21 -12.66
CA PRO A 441 5.94 9.06 -11.52
C PRO A 441 5.17 9.00 -10.21
N SER A 442 5.49 8.02 -9.36
CA SER A 442 4.99 7.97 -7.99
C SER A 442 5.64 9.07 -7.17
N GLN A 443 4.84 9.71 -6.33
CA GLN A 443 5.29 10.71 -5.37
C GLN A 443 5.63 9.99 -4.06
N VAL A 444 6.89 9.64 -3.83
CA VAL A 444 7.32 8.94 -2.61
C VAL A 444 7.62 9.96 -1.52
N TYR A 445 6.76 10.02 -0.50
CA TYR A 445 6.89 10.89 0.65
C TYR A 445 6.47 10.18 1.93
N VAL A 446 7.32 10.20 2.94
CA VAL A 446 7.10 9.63 4.27
C VAL A 446 7.51 10.64 5.34
N GLU A 447 6.68 10.84 6.36
CA GLU A 447 7.05 11.51 7.61
C GLU A 447 6.61 10.65 8.80
N TYR A 448 7.45 10.59 9.84
CA TYR A 448 7.16 9.80 11.04
C TYR A 448 7.88 10.36 12.27
N ALA A 449 7.24 10.30 13.44
CA ALA A 449 7.83 10.69 14.70
C ALA A 449 7.95 9.49 15.65
N GLN A 450 9.16 9.19 16.08
CA GLN A 450 9.44 8.09 17.00
C GLN A 450 10.70 8.37 17.80
N GLY A 451 10.66 8.17 19.09
CA GLY A 451 11.86 8.22 19.94
C GLY A 451 12.79 7.03 19.73
N GLY A 452 13.95 7.07 20.37
CA GLY A 452 14.95 6.01 20.34
C GLY A 452 16.03 6.21 19.27
N LYS A 453 16.77 5.13 18.97
CA LYS A 453 17.93 5.14 18.08
C LYS A 453 17.86 4.00 17.10
N ILE A 454 18.49 4.16 15.94
CA ILE A 454 18.78 3.08 15.00
C ILE A 454 19.68 2.04 15.71
N PRO A 455 19.40 0.74 15.57
CA PRO A 455 20.25 -0.31 16.13
C PRO A 455 21.69 -0.24 15.63
N LYS A 456 22.60 -0.84 16.41
CA LYS A 456 24.01 -0.97 16.03
C LYS A 456 24.27 -2.37 15.48
N TYR A 457 23.70 -2.66 14.33
CA TYR A 457 23.96 -3.92 13.65
C TYR A 457 25.30 -3.86 12.91
N ALA A 458 25.98 -5.00 12.82
CA ALA A 458 27.29 -5.08 12.18
C ALA A 458 27.24 -4.80 10.67
N GLU A 459 26.12 -5.14 10.06
CA GLU A 459 25.84 -4.91 8.63
C GLU A 459 25.56 -3.46 8.29
N PHE A 460 25.13 -2.64 9.29
CA PHE A 460 24.84 -1.23 9.07
C PHE A 460 26.13 -0.40 9.05
N LEU A 461 26.15 0.60 8.19
CA LEU A 461 27.21 1.59 8.14
C LEU A 461 27.39 2.28 9.50
N GLU A 462 28.63 2.51 9.91
CA GLU A 462 28.93 3.14 11.20
C GLU A 462 28.28 4.51 11.36
N SER A 463 28.12 5.26 10.27
CA SER A 463 27.44 6.57 10.23
C SER A 463 25.93 6.49 10.58
N HIS A 464 25.30 5.33 10.38
CA HIS A 464 23.89 5.12 10.66
C HIS A 464 23.63 4.52 12.04
N GLN A 465 24.60 3.78 12.59
CA GLN A 465 24.47 3.12 13.87
C GLN A 465 24.26 4.11 15.02
N GLY A 466 23.22 3.88 15.82
CA GLY A 466 22.93 4.70 17.00
C GLY A 466 22.42 6.11 16.70
N LYS A 467 22.08 6.45 15.45
CA LYS A 467 21.50 7.72 15.05
C LYS A 467 20.14 7.93 15.75
N LEU A 468 19.89 9.15 16.25
CA LEU A 468 18.64 9.50 16.90
C LEU A 468 17.52 9.56 15.86
N ARG A 469 16.37 8.94 16.14
CA ARG A 469 15.18 8.97 15.29
C ARG A 469 14.48 10.31 15.36
N GLY A 470 13.80 10.63 16.45
CA GLY A 470 13.03 11.86 16.60
C GLY A 470 11.93 12.02 15.54
N GLN A 471 11.72 13.24 15.07
CA GLN A 471 10.96 13.50 13.86
C GLN A 471 11.80 13.18 12.64
N MET A 472 11.26 12.44 11.69
CA MET A 472 11.95 11.96 10.50
C MET A 472 11.16 12.25 9.23
N GLN A 473 11.86 12.43 8.12
CA GLN A 473 11.27 12.51 6.79
C GLN A 473 12.11 11.75 5.76
N MET A 474 11.41 11.19 4.78
CA MET A 474 12.00 10.70 3.54
C MET A 474 11.19 11.22 2.36
N ILE A 475 11.89 11.67 1.32
CA ILE A 475 11.31 12.08 0.05
C ILE A 475 12.19 11.57 -1.08
N ARG A 476 11.58 11.08 -2.16
CA ARG A 476 12.29 10.66 -3.35
C ARG A 476 11.95 11.55 -4.55
N GLN A 477 12.99 11.98 -5.26
CA GLN A 477 12.89 12.72 -6.51
C GLN A 477 13.77 12.03 -7.57
N GLY A 478 13.14 11.20 -8.39
CA GLY A 478 13.86 10.39 -9.39
C GLY A 478 14.78 9.35 -8.72
N GLU A 479 16.08 9.42 -9.01
CA GLU A 479 17.10 8.54 -8.43
C GLU A 479 17.56 9.00 -7.04
N MET A 480 17.30 10.27 -6.69
CA MET A 480 17.73 10.86 -5.44
C MET A 480 16.72 10.64 -4.32
N VAL A 481 17.19 10.18 -3.18
CA VAL A 481 16.45 10.10 -1.92
C VAL A 481 17.07 11.09 -0.93
N GLY A 482 16.20 11.92 -0.32
CA GLY A 482 16.56 12.75 0.81
C GLY A 482 15.96 12.19 2.08
N VAL A 483 16.76 12.02 3.11
CA VAL A 483 16.33 11.63 4.45
C VAL A 483 16.80 12.65 5.47
N ARG A 484 16.02 12.87 6.51
CA ARG A 484 16.46 13.64 7.68
C ARG A 484 15.87 13.05 8.95
N TYR A 485 16.69 13.04 9.98
CA TYR A 485 16.42 12.46 11.28
C TYR A 485 16.48 13.52 12.38
N ASN A 486 15.77 13.29 13.47
CA ASN A 486 15.76 14.16 14.65
C ASN A 486 15.54 15.64 14.30
N ILE A 487 14.60 15.89 13.39
CA ILE A 487 14.29 17.20 12.84
C ILE A 487 13.81 18.12 13.95
N GLN A 488 14.42 19.32 14.07
CA GLN A 488 14.05 20.36 15.02
C GLN A 488 13.29 21.51 14.34
N GLY A 489 13.50 21.70 13.02
CA GLY A 489 12.86 22.74 12.25
C GLY A 489 12.97 22.53 10.75
N GLN A 490 12.35 23.42 9.97
CA GLN A 490 12.37 23.36 8.50
C GLN A 490 13.78 23.53 7.92
N GLU A 491 14.64 24.26 8.61
CA GLU A 491 16.00 24.58 8.14
C GLU A 491 16.97 23.39 8.23
N ASP A 492 16.60 22.33 8.95
CA ASP A 492 17.43 21.13 9.02
C ASP A 492 17.58 20.51 7.63
N ASP A 493 18.83 20.20 7.27
CA ASP A 493 19.18 19.67 5.96
C ASP A 493 18.81 18.20 5.79
N PHE A 494 18.56 17.81 4.55
CA PHE A 494 18.47 16.42 4.14
C PHE A 494 19.87 15.86 3.90
N GLU A 495 20.11 14.65 4.32
CA GLU A 495 21.14 13.79 3.74
C GLU A 495 20.62 13.31 2.39
N LEU A 496 21.42 13.40 1.33
CA LEU A 496 20.99 13.15 -0.05
C LEU A 496 21.78 11.98 -0.65
N TYR A 497 21.06 10.98 -1.17
CA TYR A 497 21.65 9.74 -1.69
C TYR A 497 21.13 9.39 -3.08
N ASP A 498 22.01 8.87 -3.94
CA ASP A 498 21.64 8.20 -5.19
C ASP A 498 21.45 6.70 -4.89
N VAL A 499 20.24 6.30 -4.52
CA VAL A 499 19.94 4.93 -4.06
C VAL A 499 20.02 3.87 -5.17
N THR A 500 20.16 4.29 -6.41
CA THR A 500 20.38 3.36 -7.53
C THR A 500 21.82 2.88 -7.61
N LYS A 501 22.76 3.67 -7.06
CA LYS A 501 24.20 3.37 -7.01
C LYS A 501 24.68 3.05 -5.61
N ASP A 502 23.99 3.57 -4.62
CA ASP A 502 24.32 3.47 -3.20
C ASP A 502 23.05 3.09 -2.40
N PRO A 503 22.60 1.83 -2.52
CA PRO A 503 21.38 1.36 -1.87
C PRO A 503 21.46 1.39 -0.34
N GLN A 504 22.66 1.31 0.23
CA GLN A 504 22.91 1.40 1.66
C GLN A 504 22.96 2.84 2.19
N GLN A 505 22.93 3.85 1.28
CA GLN A 505 22.94 5.27 1.62
C GLN A 505 24.20 5.70 2.40
N GLY A 506 25.37 5.22 1.97
CA GLY A 506 26.65 5.47 2.63
C GLY A 506 27.33 6.77 2.25
N THR A 507 27.03 7.32 1.08
CA THR A 507 27.69 8.52 0.55
C THR A 507 26.70 9.67 0.50
N ASP A 508 26.70 10.53 1.52
CA ASP A 508 25.91 11.75 1.52
C ASP A 508 26.42 12.75 0.48
N LEU A 509 25.56 13.06 -0.48
CA LEU A 509 25.80 13.97 -1.60
C LEU A 509 25.34 15.41 -1.32
N SER A 510 24.97 15.73 -0.10
CA SER A 510 24.38 17.04 0.26
C SER A 510 25.38 18.21 0.21
N SER A 511 26.68 17.93 0.42
CA SER A 511 27.73 18.94 0.36
C SER A 511 27.75 19.66 -0.99
N ASP A 512 27.87 20.97 -0.98
CA ASP A 512 27.92 21.84 -2.17
C ASP A 512 26.68 21.75 -3.10
N ARG A 513 25.49 21.31 -2.58
CA ARG A 513 24.25 21.15 -3.34
C ARG A 513 23.08 21.98 -2.78
N GLU A 514 23.32 23.25 -2.47
CA GLU A 514 22.31 24.17 -1.89
C GLU A 514 21.00 24.19 -2.69
N ALA A 515 21.06 24.23 -4.02
CA ALA A 515 19.86 24.23 -4.87
C ALA A 515 19.04 22.93 -4.75
N LEU A 516 19.72 21.80 -4.56
CA LEU A 516 19.05 20.50 -4.36
C LEU A 516 18.43 20.45 -2.96
N GLN A 517 19.13 20.90 -1.92
CA GLN A 517 18.58 21.04 -0.57
C GLN A 517 17.31 21.90 -0.56
N ALA A 518 17.37 23.09 -1.17
CA ALA A 518 16.20 23.96 -1.28
C ALA A 518 15.02 23.27 -2.00
N SER A 519 15.31 22.49 -3.06
CA SER A 519 14.29 21.71 -3.78
C SER A 519 13.61 20.66 -2.88
N PHE A 520 14.39 19.90 -2.10
CA PHE A 520 13.85 18.86 -1.20
C PHE A 520 13.05 19.49 -0.04
N LYS A 521 13.56 20.56 0.59
CA LYS A 521 12.85 21.30 1.64
C LYS A 521 11.53 21.88 1.13
N ALA A 522 11.54 22.52 -0.04
CA ALA A 522 10.34 23.06 -0.67
C ALA A 522 9.33 21.94 -1.05
N ALA A 523 9.81 20.83 -1.60
CA ALA A 523 8.96 19.69 -1.96
C ALA A 523 8.28 19.11 -0.72
N ALA A 524 9.00 18.90 0.39
CA ALA A 524 8.42 18.40 1.63
C ALA A 524 7.25 19.26 2.13
N LEU A 525 7.39 20.60 2.10
CA LEU A 525 6.31 21.52 2.49
C LEU A 525 5.13 21.51 1.52
N ARG A 526 5.37 21.30 0.22
CA ARG A 526 4.33 21.32 -0.83
C ARG A 526 3.48 20.07 -0.90
N LEU A 527 3.77 19.03 -0.10
CA LEU A 527 3.14 17.71 -0.13
C LEU A 527 2.26 17.41 1.08
N ARG A 528 2.14 18.33 2.02
CA ARG A 528 1.54 18.03 3.33
C ARG A 528 0.67 19.13 3.89
N VAL A 529 -0.28 18.75 4.74
CA VAL A 529 -1.09 19.62 5.58
C VAL A 529 -0.67 19.45 7.02
N ALA A 530 -0.54 20.52 7.79
CA ALA A 530 -0.34 20.45 9.23
C ALA A 530 -1.52 19.74 9.92
N ASP A 531 -1.24 18.89 10.91
CA ASP A 531 -2.25 18.20 11.71
C ASP A 531 -2.00 18.47 13.20
N ALA A 532 -2.93 19.17 13.85
CA ALA A 532 -2.83 19.50 15.29
C ALA A 532 -2.79 18.27 16.19
N GLN A 533 -3.25 17.10 15.71
CA GLN A 533 -3.20 15.83 16.47
C GLN A 533 -1.86 15.10 16.29
N ALA A 534 -1.06 15.49 15.31
CA ALA A 534 0.27 14.96 15.04
C ALA A 534 1.22 16.10 14.63
N PRO A 535 1.48 17.07 15.53
CA PRO A 535 2.27 18.27 15.20
C PRO A 535 3.71 17.92 14.85
N ARG A 536 4.27 18.68 13.89
CA ARG A 536 5.66 18.53 13.40
C ARG A 536 6.43 19.83 13.58
N PRO A 537 7.75 19.79 13.79
CA PRO A 537 8.58 20.99 14.00
C PRO A 537 8.55 22.01 12.86
N TYR A 538 8.09 21.61 11.67
CA TYR A 538 8.02 22.43 10.46
C TYR A 538 6.58 22.85 10.07
N ASP A 539 5.59 22.68 10.95
CA ASP A 539 4.18 22.99 10.64
C ASP A 539 3.92 24.48 10.46
N GLU A 540 4.72 25.32 11.10
CA GLU A 540 4.65 26.79 10.97
C GLU A 540 5.51 27.34 9.80
N ALA A 541 6.23 26.47 9.08
CA ALA A 541 7.05 26.90 7.95
C ALA A 541 6.18 27.29 6.75
N LEU A 542 6.57 28.38 6.09
CA LEU A 542 5.87 28.88 4.91
C LEU A 542 6.13 27.99 3.69
N VAL A 543 5.08 27.58 3.01
CA VAL A 543 5.20 26.89 1.71
C VAL A 543 5.75 27.88 0.69
N PRO A 544 6.90 27.61 0.05
CA PRO A 544 7.53 28.56 -0.84
C PRO A 544 6.71 28.85 -2.10
N SER A 545 6.64 30.14 -2.46
CA SER A 545 6.04 30.61 -3.70
C SER A 545 6.85 30.18 -4.94
N LEU A 546 6.33 30.44 -6.13
CA LEU A 546 7.01 30.15 -7.41
C LEU A 546 7.31 31.42 -8.16
N GLU A 547 8.52 31.56 -8.70
CA GLU A 547 8.88 32.59 -9.66
C GLU A 547 8.30 32.27 -11.04
N ILE A 548 7.31 33.03 -11.49
CA ILE A 548 6.66 32.86 -12.79
C ILE A 548 7.03 33.98 -13.73
N ARG A 549 7.62 33.65 -14.87
CA ARG A 549 7.97 34.65 -15.89
C ARG A 549 6.71 35.20 -16.56
N LYS A 550 6.45 36.50 -16.42
CA LYS A 550 5.35 37.25 -17.05
C LYS A 550 3.97 36.63 -16.81
N PRO A 551 3.53 36.44 -15.55
CA PRO A 551 2.21 35.90 -15.24
C PRO A 551 1.13 36.83 -15.84
N LYS A 552 0.02 36.22 -16.28
CA LYS A 552 -1.13 36.95 -16.82
C LYS A 552 -2.31 36.80 -15.87
N LYS A 553 -3.11 37.86 -15.72
CA LYS A 553 -4.31 37.83 -14.87
C LYS A 553 -5.32 36.76 -15.30
N GLY A 554 -6.01 36.19 -14.33
CA GLY A 554 -7.10 35.22 -14.47
C GLY A 554 -6.67 33.75 -14.45
N LEU A 555 -7.61 32.88 -14.67
CA LEU A 555 -7.49 31.40 -14.63
C LEU A 555 -7.80 30.78 -15.99
N ILE A 556 -7.47 29.51 -16.14
CA ILE A 556 -7.97 28.66 -17.25
C ILE A 556 -9.05 27.75 -16.66
N ALA A 557 -10.31 27.97 -17.05
CA ALA A 557 -11.43 27.07 -16.74
C ALA A 557 -11.53 25.99 -17.81
N LYS A 558 -11.46 24.73 -17.41
CA LYS A 558 -11.65 23.55 -18.24
C LYS A 558 -12.90 22.82 -17.81
N THR A 559 -13.69 22.29 -18.75
CA THR A 559 -14.88 21.53 -18.43
C THR A 559 -14.81 20.11 -18.96
N TYR A 560 -15.45 19.24 -18.24
CA TYR A 560 -15.50 17.81 -18.51
C TYR A 560 -16.93 17.32 -18.36
N ASP A 561 -17.21 16.24 -19.07
CA ASP A 561 -18.45 15.46 -18.90
C ASP A 561 -18.06 14.13 -18.27
N ILE A 562 -18.43 13.93 -17.01
CA ILE A 562 -18.03 12.78 -16.23
C ILE A 562 -19.27 12.04 -15.69
N ASN A 563 -19.13 10.70 -15.62
CA ASN A 563 -20.08 9.83 -14.94
C ASN A 563 -19.37 9.23 -13.72
N SER A 564 -19.40 9.96 -12.60
CA SER A 564 -18.74 9.56 -11.36
C SER A 564 -19.51 10.13 -10.17
N PRO A 565 -19.62 9.38 -9.07
CA PRO A 565 -20.29 9.86 -7.85
C PRO A 565 -19.46 10.87 -7.05
N TRP A 566 -18.25 11.19 -7.48
CA TRP A 566 -17.34 12.17 -6.90
C TRP A 566 -16.44 12.80 -7.98
N ILE A 567 -15.69 13.82 -7.62
CA ILE A 567 -14.67 14.41 -8.50
C ILE A 567 -13.51 13.40 -8.67
N PRO A 568 -13.28 12.86 -9.89
CA PRO A 568 -12.18 11.93 -10.13
C PRO A 568 -10.87 12.63 -10.45
N LYS A 569 -9.74 11.91 -10.35
CA LYS A 569 -8.51 12.27 -11.10
C LYS A 569 -8.83 12.27 -12.59
N LEU A 570 -8.43 13.34 -13.28
CA LEU A 570 -8.77 13.56 -14.69
C LEU A 570 -7.68 13.02 -15.60
N SER A 571 -7.94 11.92 -16.29
CA SER A 571 -7.08 11.37 -17.37
C SER A 571 -7.54 11.77 -18.77
N GLN A 572 -8.81 12.17 -18.93
CA GLN A 572 -9.42 12.52 -20.20
C GLN A 572 -9.18 13.98 -20.59
N LYS A 573 -9.28 14.27 -21.90
CA LYS A 573 -9.19 15.65 -22.41
C LYS A 573 -10.42 16.44 -22.01
N ALA A 574 -10.21 17.73 -21.70
CA ALA A 574 -11.31 18.67 -21.49
C ALA A 574 -12.16 18.81 -22.77
N ILE A 575 -13.49 18.86 -22.60
CA ILE A 575 -14.42 19.09 -23.74
C ILE A 575 -14.44 20.55 -24.17
N ALA A 576 -14.12 21.48 -23.24
CA ALA A 576 -13.95 22.90 -23.54
C ALA A 576 -12.98 23.54 -22.56
N ASN A 577 -12.37 24.65 -22.97
CA ASN A 577 -11.55 25.52 -22.10
C ASN A 577 -11.81 26.98 -22.40
N LYS A 578 -11.62 27.85 -21.39
CA LYS A 578 -11.83 29.28 -21.48
C LYS A 578 -10.92 29.99 -20.50
N LYS A 579 -10.37 31.14 -20.91
CA LYS A 579 -9.71 32.09 -19.99
C LYS A 579 -10.78 32.87 -19.26
N VAL A 580 -10.73 32.89 -17.93
CA VAL A 580 -11.67 33.62 -17.06
C VAL A 580 -10.90 34.56 -16.14
N ASN A 581 -11.53 35.63 -15.70
CA ASN A 581 -10.87 36.64 -14.88
C ASN A 581 -11.03 36.40 -13.37
N ARG A 582 -12.03 35.59 -12.99
CA ARG A 582 -12.31 35.23 -11.59
C ARG A 582 -12.78 33.79 -11.48
N LEU A 583 -12.81 33.28 -10.26
CA LEU A 583 -13.37 31.99 -9.92
C LEU A 583 -14.90 32.11 -9.87
N ALA A 584 -15.58 31.75 -10.96
CA ALA A 584 -17.05 31.77 -11.02
C ALA A 584 -17.56 30.69 -11.99
N VAL A 585 -18.55 29.92 -11.56
CA VAL A 585 -19.13 28.83 -12.36
C VAL A 585 -19.78 29.38 -13.63
N GLN A 586 -20.39 30.55 -13.58
CA GLN A 586 -21.06 31.22 -14.70
C GLN A 586 -20.07 31.71 -15.79
N GLU A 587 -18.81 31.92 -15.43
CA GLU A 587 -17.75 32.30 -16.38
C GLU A 587 -17.11 31.10 -17.08
N ALA A 588 -17.26 29.88 -16.53
CA ALA A 588 -16.77 28.65 -17.13
C ALA A 588 -17.54 28.31 -18.43
N PRO A 589 -17.02 27.45 -19.31
CA PRO A 589 -17.77 26.92 -20.44
C PRO A 589 -19.09 26.26 -19.99
N ALA A 590 -20.19 26.46 -20.75
CA ALA A 590 -21.52 25.97 -20.36
C ALA A 590 -21.68 24.44 -20.44
N LYS A 591 -20.89 23.77 -21.31
CA LYS A 591 -20.94 22.33 -21.47
C LYS A 591 -20.18 21.62 -20.36
N GLY A 592 -20.68 20.43 -19.95
CA GLY A 592 -20.08 19.55 -18.96
C GLY A 592 -20.57 19.79 -17.56
N ASN A 593 -20.45 18.75 -16.73
CA ASN A 593 -20.88 18.76 -15.33
C ASN A 593 -19.73 19.03 -14.34
N LEU A 594 -18.46 18.82 -14.74
CA LEU A 594 -17.29 19.14 -13.93
C LEU A 594 -16.53 20.34 -14.50
N VAL A 595 -16.23 21.31 -13.65
CA VAL A 595 -15.34 22.44 -13.96
C VAL A 595 -14.06 22.31 -13.16
N MET A 596 -12.91 22.46 -13.82
CA MET A 596 -11.60 22.60 -13.19
C MET A 596 -10.99 23.97 -13.56
N TRP A 597 -10.67 24.77 -12.56
CA TRP A 597 -9.86 25.98 -12.74
C TRP A 597 -8.40 25.67 -12.42
N GLN A 598 -7.51 26.17 -13.26
CA GLN A 598 -6.07 26.01 -13.12
C GLN A 598 -5.38 27.35 -13.31
N GLY A 599 -4.43 27.64 -12.43
CA GLY A 599 -3.61 28.86 -12.48
C GLY A 599 -2.77 29.01 -11.22
N TYR A 600 -2.62 30.28 -10.80
CA TYR A 600 -1.86 30.64 -9.62
C TYR A 600 -2.67 31.57 -8.75
N LEU A 601 -2.54 31.42 -7.43
CA LEU A 601 -3.04 32.31 -6.41
C LEU A 601 -1.89 33.23 -6.00
N ASP A 602 -2.10 34.56 -6.08
CA ASP A 602 -1.18 35.58 -5.61
C ASP A 602 -1.48 35.89 -4.14
N VAL A 603 -0.57 35.51 -3.27
CA VAL A 603 -0.66 35.71 -1.84
C VAL A 603 0.03 37.05 -1.51
N PRO A 604 -0.67 38.04 -0.90
CA PRO A 604 -0.14 39.40 -0.73
C PRO A 604 0.95 39.50 0.34
N GLU A 605 0.90 38.67 1.38
CA GLU A 605 1.82 38.67 2.53
C GLU A 605 2.09 37.27 3.05
N ASP A 606 3.24 37.09 3.69
CA ASP A 606 3.59 35.83 4.37
C ASP A 606 2.60 35.53 5.50
N GLY A 607 2.15 34.28 5.64
CA GLY A 607 1.35 33.93 6.80
C GLY A 607 0.39 32.77 6.60
N LYS A 608 -0.43 32.54 7.62
CA LYS A 608 -1.47 31.51 7.64
C LYS A 608 -2.72 32.00 6.92
N TYR A 609 -3.13 31.27 5.89
CA TYR A 609 -4.40 31.49 5.20
C TYR A 609 -5.35 30.31 5.49
N THR A 610 -6.55 30.66 5.97
CA THR A 610 -7.63 29.69 6.17
C THR A 610 -8.65 29.85 5.07
N PHE A 611 -8.80 28.82 4.25
CA PHE A 611 -9.76 28.79 3.14
C PHE A 611 -11.08 28.18 3.56
N SER A 612 -12.19 28.67 2.98
CA SER A 612 -13.52 28.08 3.08
C SER A 612 -14.29 28.28 1.77
N ALA A 613 -15.15 27.36 1.41
CA ALA A 613 -15.94 27.43 0.19
C ALA A 613 -17.45 27.32 0.49
N ASN A 614 -18.23 28.25 -0.07
CA ASN A 614 -19.68 28.09 -0.20
C ASN A 614 -19.98 27.52 -1.58
N ARG A 615 -20.45 26.27 -1.64
CA ARG A 615 -20.56 25.46 -2.85
C ARG A 615 -21.94 24.85 -3.09
N GLY A 616 -22.90 25.19 -2.23
CA GLY A 616 -24.20 24.50 -2.21
C GLY A 616 -24.03 23.01 -1.92
N GLU A 617 -24.84 22.18 -2.56
CA GLU A 617 -24.79 20.71 -2.43
C GLU A 617 -23.81 20.04 -3.41
N SER A 618 -23.02 20.82 -4.17
CA SER A 618 -22.09 20.31 -5.18
C SER A 618 -20.79 19.82 -4.56
N HIS A 619 -20.10 18.86 -5.21
CA HIS A 619 -18.78 18.43 -4.79
C HIS A 619 -17.73 19.50 -5.10
N PHE A 620 -16.75 19.63 -4.24
CA PHE A 620 -15.68 20.63 -4.35
C PHE A 620 -14.35 20.08 -3.87
N PHE A 621 -13.27 20.46 -4.55
CA PHE A 621 -11.92 20.11 -4.13
C PHE A 621 -10.93 21.20 -4.55
N MET A 622 -9.97 21.54 -3.67
CA MET A 622 -8.94 22.53 -3.97
C MET A 622 -7.56 22.04 -3.53
N ARG A 623 -6.59 22.10 -4.44
CA ARG A 623 -5.15 21.96 -4.14
C ARG A 623 -4.42 23.28 -4.36
N ILE A 624 -3.46 23.57 -3.46
CA ILE A 624 -2.41 24.56 -3.61
C ILE A 624 -1.09 23.77 -3.63
N HIS A 625 -0.30 23.88 -4.71
CA HIS A 625 0.74 22.89 -5.02
C HIS A 625 0.14 21.46 -5.03
N ASP A 626 0.71 20.54 -4.26
CA ASP A 626 0.15 19.20 -4.08
C ASP A 626 -0.60 19.03 -2.74
N ILE A 627 -0.77 20.13 -1.98
CA ILE A 627 -1.48 20.16 -0.70
C ILE A 627 -3.00 20.10 -0.95
N SER A 628 -3.69 19.14 -0.38
CA SER A 628 -5.16 19.04 -0.38
C SER A 628 -5.74 20.00 0.66
N VAL A 629 -5.98 21.28 0.26
CA VAL A 629 -6.38 22.35 1.19
C VAL A 629 -7.85 22.25 1.56
N LEU A 630 -8.73 22.06 0.57
CA LEU A 630 -10.17 21.90 0.80
C LEU A 630 -10.67 20.61 0.16
N ASP A 631 -11.26 19.73 0.96
CA ASP A 631 -11.87 18.49 0.49
C ASP A 631 -13.35 18.41 0.88
N GLY A 632 -14.23 18.84 0.00
CA GLY A 632 -15.67 18.65 0.04
C GLY A 632 -16.13 17.65 -1.02
N ASN A 633 -15.28 16.67 -1.35
CA ASN A 633 -15.57 15.68 -2.38
C ASN A 633 -16.28 14.43 -1.82
N TYR A 634 -15.97 14.04 -0.58
CA TYR A 634 -16.57 12.88 0.06
C TYR A 634 -17.95 13.19 0.67
N ALA A 635 -18.06 14.30 1.42
CA ALA A 635 -19.28 14.71 2.08
C ALA A 635 -19.73 16.09 1.60
N THR A 636 -21.03 16.26 1.41
CA THR A 636 -21.62 17.50 0.89
C THR A 636 -22.49 18.25 1.92
N ASP A 637 -22.62 17.71 3.12
CA ASP A 637 -23.44 18.22 4.21
C ASP A 637 -22.85 19.43 4.97
N HIS A 638 -21.55 19.72 4.77
CA HIS A 638 -20.87 20.85 5.41
C HIS A 638 -19.85 21.49 4.47
N SER A 639 -19.52 22.75 4.72
CA SER A 639 -18.52 23.49 3.95
C SER A 639 -17.12 23.09 4.38
N PRO A 640 -16.22 22.71 3.45
CA PRO A 640 -14.86 22.40 3.76
C PRO A 640 -14.10 23.63 4.26
N ILE A 641 -13.26 23.46 5.29
CA ILE A 641 -12.35 24.49 5.82
C ILE A 641 -10.95 23.88 5.92
N GLY A 642 -9.94 24.60 5.48
CA GLY A 642 -8.55 24.16 5.57
C GLY A 642 -7.60 25.32 5.65
N SER A 643 -6.47 25.14 6.33
CA SER A 643 -5.46 26.18 6.52
C SER A 643 -4.11 25.74 5.95
N VAL A 644 -3.33 26.69 5.47
CA VAL A 644 -1.97 26.49 4.98
C VAL A 644 -1.13 27.73 5.25
N GLN A 645 0.14 27.53 5.60
CA GLN A 645 1.14 28.60 5.73
C GLN A 645 1.72 28.91 4.35
N LEU A 646 1.58 30.12 3.84
CA LEU A 646 2.02 30.49 2.49
C LEU A 646 3.00 31.66 2.54
N GLU A 647 4.08 31.54 1.77
CA GLU A 647 4.96 32.68 1.48
C GLU A 647 4.25 33.63 0.55
N LYS A 648 4.56 34.92 0.63
CA LYS A 648 4.11 35.93 -0.33
C LYS A 648 4.51 35.57 -1.75
N GLY A 649 3.56 35.68 -2.71
CA GLY A 649 3.82 35.40 -4.12
C GLY A 649 2.86 34.42 -4.77
N LEU A 650 3.29 33.82 -5.86
CA LEU A 650 2.43 32.96 -6.71
C LEU A 650 2.49 31.48 -6.31
N HIS A 651 1.34 30.92 -6.01
CA HIS A 651 1.18 29.51 -5.69
C HIS A 651 0.30 28.79 -6.73
N PRO A 652 0.71 27.68 -7.32
CA PRO A 652 -0.10 26.95 -8.29
C PRO A 652 -1.35 26.39 -7.60
N VAL A 653 -2.49 26.56 -8.27
CA VAL A 653 -3.78 26.08 -7.76
C VAL A 653 -4.51 25.22 -8.80
N LYS A 654 -5.22 24.20 -8.31
CA LYS A 654 -6.23 23.45 -9.04
C LYS A 654 -7.50 23.41 -8.19
N ILE A 655 -8.60 23.87 -8.75
CA ILE A 655 -9.90 23.96 -8.08
C ILE A 655 -10.90 23.18 -8.93
N TYR A 656 -11.64 22.27 -8.31
CA TYR A 656 -12.59 21.40 -8.97
C TYR A 656 -13.98 21.60 -8.40
N TYR A 657 -14.99 21.58 -9.26
CA TYR A 657 -16.38 21.75 -8.90
C TYR A 657 -17.25 20.83 -9.77
N LEU A 658 -17.87 19.81 -9.17
CA LEU A 658 -18.80 18.91 -9.81
C LEU A 658 -20.23 19.39 -9.51
N LYS A 659 -20.96 19.75 -10.57
CA LYS A 659 -22.29 20.33 -10.50
C LYS A 659 -23.33 19.24 -10.18
N GLU A 660 -23.96 19.34 -9.02
CA GLU A 660 -25.04 18.45 -8.59
C GLU A 660 -26.41 19.15 -8.63
N THR A 661 -26.44 20.48 -8.77
CA THR A 661 -27.66 21.28 -8.73
C THR A 661 -27.92 22.05 -10.04
N GLN A 662 -29.18 22.40 -10.27
CA GLN A 662 -29.61 23.21 -11.42
C GLN A 662 -29.10 24.67 -11.36
N THR A 663 -28.87 25.18 -10.16
CA THR A 663 -28.35 26.52 -9.90
C THR A 663 -26.98 26.47 -9.21
N PRO A 664 -25.92 26.10 -9.95
CA PRO A 664 -24.62 25.93 -9.37
C PRO A 664 -24.03 27.29 -8.93
N SER A 665 -23.52 27.35 -7.70
CA SER A 665 -22.85 28.52 -7.13
C SER A 665 -21.57 28.10 -6.43
N LEU A 666 -20.55 28.93 -6.52
CA LEU A 666 -19.28 28.75 -5.85
C LEU A 666 -18.74 30.11 -5.43
N GLU A 667 -18.50 30.24 -4.14
CA GLU A 667 -17.79 31.39 -3.55
C GLU A 667 -16.63 30.82 -2.73
N LEU A 668 -15.41 31.30 -2.94
CA LEU A 668 -14.22 30.90 -2.21
C LEU A 668 -13.75 32.10 -1.36
N PHE A 669 -13.60 31.83 -0.07
CA PHE A 669 -13.14 32.80 0.92
C PHE A 669 -11.77 32.41 1.43
N TRP A 670 -10.97 33.43 1.76
CA TRP A 670 -9.81 33.25 2.62
C TRP A 670 -9.95 34.13 3.87
N THR A 671 -9.32 33.71 4.94
CA THR A 671 -9.14 34.46 6.16
C THR A 671 -7.64 34.56 6.37
N ASP A 672 -7.13 35.78 6.48
CA ASP A 672 -5.70 36.07 6.70
C ASP A 672 -5.29 35.83 8.16
N GLN A 673 -4.02 36.09 8.47
CA GLN A 673 -3.47 35.94 9.82
C GLN A 673 -4.06 36.93 10.84
N GLU A 674 -4.63 38.05 10.39
CA GLU A 674 -5.29 39.05 11.24
C GLU A 674 -6.75 38.70 11.54
N GLY A 675 -7.29 37.67 10.88
CA GLY A 675 -8.67 37.23 11.02
C GLY A 675 -9.65 37.91 10.09
N ASN A 676 -9.18 38.67 9.10
CA ASN A 676 -10.05 39.29 8.11
C ASN A 676 -10.49 38.26 7.08
N LYS A 677 -11.81 37.99 7.04
CA LYS A 677 -12.42 37.07 6.07
C LYS A 677 -12.98 37.86 4.89
N GLU A 678 -12.54 37.54 3.69
CA GLU A 678 -13.07 38.10 2.44
C GLU A 678 -13.17 37.04 1.33
N GLU A 679 -13.99 37.28 0.33
CA GLU A 679 -13.98 36.49 -0.91
C GLU A 679 -12.64 36.68 -1.62
N VAL A 680 -12.01 35.62 -2.09
CA VAL A 680 -10.72 35.69 -2.79
C VAL A 680 -10.87 36.64 -4.02
N PRO A 681 -10.20 37.77 -4.03
CA PRO A 681 -10.46 38.81 -5.01
C PRO A 681 -10.04 38.39 -6.43
N ALA A 682 -10.76 38.86 -7.45
CA ALA A 682 -10.44 38.55 -8.85
C ALA A 682 -9.00 38.94 -9.22
N GLY A 683 -8.43 39.96 -8.56
CA GLY A 683 -7.04 40.40 -8.72
C GLY A 683 -5.99 39.41 -8.24
N ALA A 684 -6.35 38.42 -7.40
CA ALA A 684 -5.41 37.42 -6.87
C ALA A 684 -5.15 36.25 -7.85
N TRP A 685 -5.90 36.15 -8.96
CA TRP A 685 -5.77 35.04 -9.88
C TRP A 685 -4.84 35.35 -11.06
N TYR A 686 -3.93 34.40 -11.35
CA TYR A 686 -3.00 34.45 -12.48
C TYR A 686 -2.92 33.10 -13.22
N ARG A 687 -2.45 33.12 -14.49
CA ARG A 687 -2.19 31.96 -15.35
C ARG A 687 -0.89 32.09 -16.14
#